data_67c8bc2eddcb1cf507e7cc82f2f54d19
#
_entry.id   67c8bc2eddcb1cf507e7cc82f2f54d19
#
_cell.length_a   1.000
_cell.length_b   1.000
_cell.length_c   1.000
_cell.angle_alpha   90.00
_cell.angle_beta   90.00
_cell.angle_gamma   90.00
#
_symmetry.space_group_name_H-M   'P 1'
#
loop_
_entity.id
_entity.type
_entity.pdbx_description
1 polymer ?
#
loop_
_entity_poly.entity_id
_entity_poly.type
_entity_poly.pdbx_seq_one_letter_code
_entity_poly.pdbx_strand_id
1 'polypeptide(L)'
;MKIVFSTKNVNRPSFLDTCRFAYDYGFSGFEIYDAIKERTTHNDSILRRDHTADSKRKLINRNLSVSALTYPVPLNSAEVDSDILVKYVDMASNSGVENLIVRIEEETSFDDLKEKLIPAIKRAELNDVSILLETVGYLANTAKVIEIINFFSSSVIGAAWNVRGTYFGEGENAETTIKILGAYIKYVRLGDMKDGKTVLIGEGELPVEKLLGALSSLNFDGFICAAWNDEVNDADIVLTHFANYIASLSRDKKEYDRFYYNRAKTGTFVWKKYDVIEATFSDVLDTMVENYPDQYAFKYPTLDYTRTYSQFRRDVDECAAALISLGVKAGDHVAVWATNVPEWYITFWATTKIGAVLVTVNTAYKIHEIEYLLKQSDTHTLVMIEYCKDINYKEIISELCPELKTLSAGKPLYSKNLPFLRNVVTVGFTMQGCLSWEQMLSRASLIPREEVRRRASLVKPDDVCNMQYTSGTTGFPKGVMLTHRNIVNNGKTIGDRMDLSTADRMMIQVPMFHCFGMVLSMTSMMTHGGTLCPIPYFSPKSSLACVNDERITCFNGVPTMFIAMFNHPDFAKTDFSYMRTGIMAGANCPADLMRRAADEMNMKEIISVYGQTEASPGCTMGEVNEDIDHRVETVGSPFPGVECKVIDPETGEELPDGESGEFVARGFNIMKGYYKMPEATAQAIDADGWLHSGDICCRTPDGYYKVTGRLKDMIIRGGENLYPREIEEFYLTNPKVRDVQVVGVPDERYGEECCAWVILHKGETADETEMKEFGNASIARHKVPRYFLFVNEFPMNAAGKILKYKMRDESVERLGLKK
;
A
#
# COMPACT_ATOMS: atom_id res chain seq x y z
N MET A 1 21.03 10.48 -19.12
CA MET A 1 21.81 9.98 -17.95
C MET A 1 21.14 8.73 -17.44
N LYS A 2 21.92 7.68 -17.09
CA LYS A 2 21.41 6.38 -16.64
C LYS A 2 21.74 6.19 -15.17
N ILE A 3 20.76 5.91 -14.31
CA ILE A 3 21.02 5.69 -12.89
C ILE A 3 21.37 4.23 -12.60
N VAL A 4 22.36 4.02 -11.73
CA VAL A 4 22.85 2.72 -11.31
C VAL A 4 23.21 2.73 -9.82
N PHE A 5 23.45 1.57 -9.25
CA PHE A 5 23.95 1.44 -7.88
C PHE A 5 25.16 0.50 -7.82
N SER A 6 25.92 0.53 -6.72
CA SER A 6 27.04 -0.39 -6.50
C SER A 6 26.62 -1.59 -5.66
N THR A 7 27.08 -2.79 -6.03
CA THR A 7 26.88 -4.00 -5.22
C THR A 7 27.67 -3.99 -3.91
N LYS A 8 28.48 -2.96 -3.64
CA LYS A 8 29.25 -2.84 -2.41
C LYS A 8 28.39 -2.96 -1.15
N ASN A 9 27.26 -2.26 -1.15
CA ASN A 9 26.34 -2.16 0.00
C ASN A 9 25.01 -2.89 -0.24
N VAL A 10 24.91 -3.67 -1.34
CA VAL A 10 23.72 -4.43 -1.70
C VAL A 10 24.08 -5.89 -1.81
N ASN A 11 23.81 -6.64 -0.76
CA ASN A 11 24.08 -8.07 -0.76
C ASN A 11 22.81 -8.84 -1.14
N ARG A 12 22.81 -9.44 -2.34
CA ARG A 12 21.71 -10.28 -2.83
C ARG A 12 22.19 -11.73 -3.03
N PRO A 13 21.28 -12.72 -2.91
CA PRO A 13 21.67 -14.15 -2.94
C PRO A 13 22.24 -14.62 -4.28
N SER A 14 21.88 -13.94 -5.39
CA SER A 14 22.31 -14.32 -6.74
C SER A 14 22.45 -13.11 -7.66
N PHE A 15 23.12 -13.32 -8.80
CA PHE A 15 23.19 -12.31 -9.86
C PHE A 15 21.80 -11.98 -10.43
N LEU A 16 20.93 -12.96 -10.56
CA LEU A 16 19.54 -12.76 -11.01
C LEU A 16 18.75 -11.90 -10.03
N ASP A 17 18.94 -12.09 -8.73
CA ASP A 17 18.27 -11.27 -7.72
C ASP A 17 18.77 -9.83 -7.74
N THR A 18 20.05 -9.60 -8.01
CA THR A 18 20.59 -8.26 -8.28
C THR A 18 19.95 -7.61 -9.51
N CYS A 19 19.77 -8.40 -10.60
CA CYS A 19 19.07 -7.92 -11.80
C CYS A 19 17.59 -7.58 -11.53
N ARG A 20 16.88 -8.42 -10.75
CA ARG A 20 15.49 -8.15 -10.35
C ARG A 20 15.42 -6.89 -9.53
N PHE A 21 16.27 -6.76 -8.54
CA PHE A 21 16.35 -5.58 -7.69
C PHE A 21 16.58 -4.31 -8.52
N ALA A 22 17.59 -4.28 -9.41
CA ALA A 22 17.84 -3.13 -10.28
C ALA A 22 16.60 -2.75 -11.10
N TYR A 23 15.94 -3.75 -11.68
CA TYR A 23 14.74 -3.56 -12.49
C TYR A 23 13.57 -3.02 -11.67
N ASP A 24 13.32 -3.62 -10.50
CA ASP A 24 12.19 -3.30 -9.63
C ASP A 24 12.27 -1.87 -9.06
N TYR A 25 13.49 -1.40 -8.80
CA TYR A 25 13.76 -0.05 -8.29
C TYR A 25 13.97 1.00 -9.39
N GLY A 26 13.82 0.64 -10.66
CA GLY A 26 13.88 1.59 -11.78
C GLY A 26 15.29 2.00 -12.18
N PHE A 27 16.32 1.26 -11.76
CA PHE A 27 17.69 1.48 -12.20
C PHE A 27 17.94 0.95 -13.62
N SER A 28 18.86 1.58 -14.33
CA SER A 28 19.31 1.13 -15.64
C SER A 28 20.36 0.00 -15.56
N GLY A 29 20.80 -0.35 -14.38
CA GLY A 29 21.79 -1.37 -14.14
C GLY A 29 22.50 -1.21 -12.78
N PHE A 30 23.65 -1.83 -12.67
CA PHE A 30 24.43 -1.79 -11.43
C PHE A 30 25.94 -1.93 -11.72
N GLU A 31 26.75 -1.48 -10.76
CA GLU A 31 28.20 -1.66 -10.71
C GLU A 31 28.53 -2.91 -9.90
N ILE A 32 29.45 -3.73 -10.38
CA ILE A 32 29.99 -4.84 -9.59
C ILE A 32 31.23 -4.36 -8.84
N TYR A 33 31.10 -4.28 -7.52
CA TYR A 33 32.21 -4.01 -6.63
C TYR A 33 32.90 -5.31 -6.27
N ASP A 34 34.22 -5.43 -6.52
CA ASP A 34 35.01 -6.66 -6.34
C ASP A 34 34.55 -7.82 -7.22
N ALA A 35 34.99 -7.81 -8.47
CA ALA A 35 34.65 -8.81 -9.47
C ALA A 35 35.10 -10.24 -9.10
N ILE A 36 36.18 -10.43 -8.33
CA ILE A 36 36.66 -11.73 -7.89
C ILE A 36 35.70 -12.32 -6.84
N LYS A 37 35.30 -11.50 -5.88
CA LYS A 37 34.29 -11.89 -4.86
C LYS A 37 32.97 -12.25 -5.53
N GLU A 38 32.46 -11.39 -6.41
CA GLU A 38 31.21 -11.62 -7.17
C GLU A 38 31.24 -12.97 -7.89
N ARG A 39 32.33 -13.23 -8.65
CA ARG A 39 32.49 -14.47 -9.41
C ARG A 39 32.53 -15.72 -8.54
N THR A 40 33.04 -15.62 -7.32
CA THR A 40 33.13 -16.75 -6.38
C THR A 40 31.88 -16.96 -5.55
N THR A 41 31.14 -15.87 -5.27
CA THR A 41 29.95 -15.90 -4.43
C THR A 41 28.70 -16.30 -5.22
N HIS A 42 28.55 -15.78 -6.44
CA HIS A 42 27.35 -16.01 -7.25
C HIS A 42 27.61 -17.00 -8.37
N ASN A 43 26.99 -18.16 -8.28
CA ASN A 43 27.15 -19.23 -9.28
C ASN A 43 26.60 -18.85 -10.67
N ASP A 44 25.64 -17.92 -10.72
CA ASP A 44 25.00 -17.40 -11.93
C ASP A 44 25.58 -16.05 -12.40
N SER A 45 26.75 -15.64 -11.87
CA SER A 45 27.37 -14.36 -12.22
C SER A 45 27.77 -14.27 -13.69
N ILE A 46 27.59 -13.07 -14.27
CA ILE A 46 28.05 -12.73 -15.64
C ILE A 46 29.56 -12.89 -15.82
N LEU A 47 30.34 -12.83 -14.74
CA LEU A 47 31.79 -12.96 -14.74
C LEU A 47 32.26 -14.40 -14.84
N ARG A 48 31.36 -15.37 -14.81
CA ARG A 48 31.65 -16.80 -15.01
C ARG A 48 31.44 -17.17 -16.48
N ARG A 49 32.46 -17.75 -17.11
CA ARG A 49 32.43 -18.13 -18.55
C ARG A 49 31.25 -19.02 -18.94
N ASP A 50 30.88 -19.96 -18.04
CA ASP A 50 29.77 -20.89 -18.22
C ASP A 50 28.39 -20.22 -18.13
N HIS A 51 28.29 -19.05 -17.53
CA HIS A 51 27.03 -18.33 -17.32
C HIS A 51 26.91 -16.98 -18.06
N THR A 52 27.99 -16.45 -18.63
CA THR A 52 28.03 -15.14 -19.27
C THR A 52 26.90 -14.92 -20.27
N ALA A 53 26.63 -15.88 -21.15
CA ALA A 53 25.61 -15.76 -22.20
C ALA A 53 24.19 -15.71 -21.63
N ASP A 54 23.92 -16.51 -20.59
CA ASP A 54 22.61 -16.53 -19.91
C ASP A 54 22.37 -15.26 -19.12
N SER A 55 23.41 -14.81 -18.39
CA SER A 55 23.35 -13.57 -17.60
C SER A 55 23.19 -12.34 -18.50
N LYS A 56 23.84 -12.29 -19.66
CA LYS A 56 23.60 -11.24 -20.66
C LYS A 56 22.16 -11.22 -21.14
N ARG A 57 21.55 -12.38 -21.40
CA ARG A 57 20.13 -12.45 -21.78
C ARG A 57 19.22 -11.92 -20.66
N LYS A 58 19.51 -12.25 -19.39
CA LYS A 58 18.77 -11.75 -18.21
C LYS A 58 18.81 -10.22 -18.11
N LEU A 59 19.97 -9.61 -18.39
CA LEU A 59 20.14 -8.16 -18.44
C LEU A 59 19.35 -7.54 -19.61
N ILE A 60 19.52 -8.05 -20.83
CA ILE A 60 18.86 -7.54 -22.04
C ILE A 60 17.33 -7.59 -21.89
N ASN A 61 16.80 -8.71 -21.39
CA ASN A 61 15.35 -8.88 -21.19
C ASN A 61 14.74 -7.88 -20.19
N ARG A 62 15.58 -7.24 -19.37
CA ARG A 62 15.18 -6.22 -18.39
C ARG A 62 15.66 -4.82 -18.74
N ASN A 63 16.28 -4.65 -19.90
CA ASN A 63 16.92 -3.40 -20.31
C ASN A 63 17.93 -2.87 -19.29
N LEU A 64 18.71 -3.79 -18.72
CA LEU A 64 19.75 -3.51 -17.72
C LEU A 64 21.14 -3.67 -18.30
N SER A 65 22.13 -3.05 -17.67
CA SER A 65 23.55 -3.23 -17.95
C SER A 65 24.38 -3.31 -16.69
N VAL A 66 25.54 -3.99 -16.76
CA VAL A 66 26.58 -3.80 -15.74
C VAL A 66 27.39 -2.58 -16.16
N SER A 67 27.32 -1.52 -15.37
CA SER A 67 27.87 -0.20 -15.71
C SER A 67 29.38 -0.09 -15.54
N ALA A 68 29.93 -0.79 -14.57
CA ALA A 68 31.36 -0.82 -14.30
C ALA A 68 31.72 -2.05 -13.44
N LEU A 69 33.00 -2.44 -13.51
CA LEU A 69 33.67 -3.20 -12.46
C LEU A 69 34.50 -2.26 -11.60
N THR A 70 34.46 -2.42 -10.29
CA THR A 70 35.35 -1.64 -9.39
C THR A 70 36.38 -2.56 -8.76
N TYR A 71 37.63 -2.14 -8.87
CA TYR A 71 38.73 -2.81 -8.19
C TYR A 71 38.79 -2.36 -6.72
N PRO A 72 38.70 -3.29 -5.74
CA PRO A 72 38.45 -2.93 -4.35
C PRO A 72 39.67 -2.38 -3.61
N VAL A 73 40.89 -2.67 -4.09
CA VAL A 73 42.14 -2.27 -3.42
C VAL A 73 42.73 -1.01 -4.05
N PRO A 74 43.18 0.00 -3.27
CA PRO A 74 43.81 1.20 -3.84
C PRO A 74 45.11 0.89 -4.60
N LEU A 75 45.34 1.55 -5.72
CA LEU A 75 46.52 1.31 -6.55
C LEU A 75 47.85 1.57 -5.84
N ASN A 76 47.88 2.44 -4.83
CA ASN A 76 49.04 2.68 -4.00
C ASN A 76 49.38 1.57 -2.98
N SER A 77 48.50 0.57 -2.87
CA SER A 77 48.78 -0.61 -2.04
C SER A 77 49.86 -1.50 -2.65
N ALA A 78 50.73 -2.06 -1.78
CA ALA A 78 51.76 -3.02 -2.19
C ALA A 78 51.19 -4.36 -2.69
N GLU A 79 49.92 -4.66 -2.42
CA GLU A 79 49.23 -5.86 -2.85
C GLU A 79 48.81 -5.84 -4.34
N VAL A 80 48.86 -4.64 -4.97
CA VAL A 80 48.47 -4.43 -6.35
C VAL A 80 49.63 -4.57 -7.30
N ASP A 81 49.50 -5.56 -8.19
CA ASP A 81 50.41 -5.77 -9.32
C ASP A 81 49.68 -5.56 -10.66
N SER A 82 50.47 -5.45 -11.73
CA SER A 82 49.89 -5.24 -13.09
C SER A 82 49.04 -6.41 -13.56
N ASP A 83 49.36 -7.64 -13.14
CA ASP A 83 48.67 -8.86 -13.63
C ASP A 83 47.25 -8.95 -13.10
N ILE A 84 47.02 -8.46 -11.89
CA ILE A 84 45.66 -8.42 -11.32
C ILE A 84 44.78 -7.41 -12.05
N LEU A 85 45.34 -6.25 -12.39
CA LEU A 85 44.61 -5.23 -13.16
C LEU A 85 44.30 -5.73 -14.59
N VAL A 86 45.23 -6.39 -15.24
CA VAL A 86 45.01 -7.03 -16.55
C VAL A 86 43.88 -8.06 -16.47
N LYS A 87 43.83 -8.89 -15.40
CA LYS A 87 42.71 -9.83 -15.19
C LYS A 87 41.35 -9.12 -15.03
N TYR A 88 41.32 -7.98 -14.37
CA TYR A 88 40.07 -7.20 -14.24
C TYR A 88 39.63 -6.61 -15.60
N VAL A 89 40.59 -6.11 -16.43
CA VAL A 89 40.31 -5.67 -17.78
C VAL A 89 39.75 -6.85 -18.63
N ASP A 90 40.35 -8.02 -18.54
CA ASP A 90 39.86 -9.20 -19.25
C ASP A 90 38.47 -9.66 -18.76
N MET A 91 38.20 -9.57 -17.46
CA MET A 91 36.85 -9.86 -16.93
C MET A 91 35.82 -8.85 -17.44
N ALA A 92 36.15 -7.58 -17.48
CA ALA A 92 35.29 -6.54 -18.02
C ALA A 92 34.97 -6.79 -19.50
N SER A 93 35.97 -6.95 -20.34
CA SER A 93 35.83 -7.24 -21.76
C SER A 93 34.99 -8.50 -22.04
N ASN A 94 35.30 -9.63 -21.38
CA ASN A 94 34.58 -10.90 -21.57
C ASN A 94 33.10 -10.79 -21.18
N SER A 95 32.78 -10.00 -20.17
CA SER A 95 31.40 -9.77 -19.73
C SER A 95 30.69 -8.64 -20.49
N GLY A 96 31.40 -7.86 -21.30
CA GLY A 96 30.84 -6.71 -22.04
C GLY A 96 30.64 -5.49 -21.15
N VAL A 97 31.49 -5.31 -20.14
CA VAL A 97 31.51 -4.15 -19.27
C VAL A 97 32.60 -3.20 -19.77
N GLU A 98 32.23 -1.96 -20.03
CA GLU A 98 33.11 -0.97 -20.68
C GLU A 98 34.00 -0.21 -19.71
N ASN A 99 33.72 -0.24 -18.39
CA ASN A 99 34.41 0.58 -17.41
C ASN A 99 35.02 -0.26 -16.28
N LEU A 100 36.29 -0.02 -15.98
CA LEU A 100 36.99 -0.49 -14.80
C LEU A 100 37.35 0.71 -13.91
N ILE A 101 36.79 0.80 -12.71
CA ILE A 101 37.06 1.90 -11.76
C ILE A 101 38.17 1.48 -10.81
N VAL A 102 39.15 2.36 -10.67
CA VAL A 102 40.32 2.21 -9.77
C VAL A 102 40.50 3.48 -8.93
N ARG A 103 41.12 3.37 -7.77
CA ARG A 103 41.34 4.49 -6.86
C ARG A 103 42.77 4.57 -6.35
N ILE A 104 43.20 5.79 -5.96
CA ILE A 104 44.47 6.07 -5.30
C ILE A 104 44.14 6.84 -4.03
N GLU A 105 44.44 6.28 -2.86
CA GLU A 105 44.10 6.92 -1.58
C GLU A 105 45.20 7.84 -1.06
N GLU A 106 46.49 7.49 -1.31
CA GLU A 106 47.65 8.26 -0.86
C GLU A 106 48.53 8.61 -2.04
N GLU A 107 49.37 9.63 -1.86
CA GLU A 107 50.33 10.06 -2.86
C GLU A 107 51.28 8.93 -3.27
N THR A 108 51.43 8.73 -4.56
CA THR A 108 52.27 7.68 -5.13
C THR A 108 53.09 8.20 -6.29
N SER A 109 54.24 7.57 -6.54
CA SER A 109 55.16 8.02 -7.64
C SER A 109 54.59 7.63 -9.01
N PHE A 110 54.89 8.43 -10.03
CA PHE A 110 54.54 8.08 -11.41
C PHE A 110 55.21 6.80 -11.89
N ASP A 111 56.39 6.42 -11.36
CA ASP A 111 57.07 5.21 -11.73
C ASP A 111 56.35 3.98 -11.18
N ASP A 112 55.81 4.04 -9.97
CA ASP A 112 54.92 2.99 -9.43
C ASP A 112 53.63 2.85 -10.23
N LEU A 113 52.98 3.96 -10.59
CA LEU A 113 51.81 3.97 -11.45
C LEU A 113 52.10 3.40 -12.84
N LYS A 114 53.26 3.66 -13.45
CA LYS A 114 53.67 3.08 -14.73
C LYS A 114 53.75 1.56 -14.65
N GLU A 115 54.42 1.06 -13.63
CA GLU A 115 54.62 -0.39 -13.46
C GLU A 115 53.26 -1.07 -13.38
N LYS A 116 52.30 -0.53 -12.63
CA LYS A 116 50.97 -1.12 -12.42
C LYS A 116 50.02 -0.91 -13.59
N LEU A 117 49.99 0.29 -14.18
CA LEU A 117 48.91 0.68 -15.13
C LEU A 117 49.29 0.40 -16.59
N ILE A 118 50.57 0.55 -17.04
CA ILE A 118 50.90 0.36 -18.45
C ILE A 118 50.45 -0.97 -19.02
N PRO A 119 50.66 -2.14 -18.37
CA PRO A 119 50.19 -3.40 -18.89
C PRO A 119 48.66 -3.45 -18.99
N ALA A 120 47.93 -2.92 -17.99
CA ALA A 120 46.45 -2.84 -17.97
C ALA A 120 45.93 -1.88 -19.05
N ILE A 121 46.57 -0.73 -19.26
CA ILE A 121 46.22 0.26 -20.32
C ILE A 121 46.33 -0.39 -21.69
N LYS A 122 47.47 -1.00 -21.99
CA LYS A 122 47.65 -1.69 -23.28
C LYS A 122 46.61 -2.81 -23.50
N ARG A 123 46.25 -3.50 -22.44
CA ARG A 123 45.20 -4.52 -22.52
C ARG A 123 43.82 -3.90 -22.70
N ALA A 124 43.55 -2.79 -22.06
CA ALA A 124 42.30 -2.04 -22.14
C ALA A 124 42.09 -1.44 -23.54
N GLU A 125 43.14 -0.89 -24.16
CA GLU A 125 43.13 -0.38 -25.55
C GLU A 125 42.77 -1.46 -26.59
N LEU A 126 43.20 -2.71 -26.36
CA LEU A 126 42.87 -3.84 -27.23
C LEU A 126 41.46 -4.38 -27.06
N ASN A 127 40.78 -4.03 -25.97
CA ASN A 127 39.52 -4.63 -25.56
C ASN A 127 38.40 -3.61 -25.36
N ASP A 128 38.58 -2.35 -25.76
CA ASP A 128 37.62 -1.26 -25.60
C ASP A 128 37.10 -1.10 -24.16
N VAL A 129 37.98 -1.24 -23.17
CA VAL A 129 37.68 -1.05 -21.74
C VAL A 129 38.31 0.26 -21.29
N SER A 130 37.54 1.11 -20.62
CA SER A 130 38.04 2.34 -20.02
C SER A 130 38.51 2.10 -18.58
N ILE A 131 39.67 2.58 -18.23
CA ILE A 131 40.19 2.60 -16.84
C ILE A 131 39.89 3.97 -16.25
N LEU A 132 39.00 4.00 -15.25
CA LEU A 132 38.50 5.25 -14.68
C LEU A 132 39.12 5.48 -13.30
N LEU A 133 39.79 6.61 -13.15
CA LEU A 133 40.37 7.07 -11.89
C LEU A 133 39.25 7.68 -11.04
N GLU A 134 38.97 7.12 -9.87
CA GLU A 134 37.94 7.62 -8.96
C GLU A 134 38.49 8.83 -8.17
N THR A 135 37.73 9.92 -8.14
CA THR A 135 38.12 11.19 -7.46
C THR A 135 37.88 11.10 -5.95
N VAL A 136 38.64 10.25 -5.27
CA VAL A 136 38.66 10.06 -3.80
C VAL A 136 40.09 10.00 -3.27
N GLY A 137 40.29 10.20 -1.98
CA GLY A 137 41.59 10.16 -1.35
C GLY A 137 42.56 11.18 -2.00
N TYR A 138 43.72 10.74 -2.45
CA TYR A 138 44.71 11.59 -3.14
C TYR A 138 44.14 12.24 -4.44
N LEU A 139 43.24 11.54 -5.09
CA LEU A 139 42.58 12.00 -6.33
C LEU A 139 41.30 12.82 -6.10
N ALA A 140 40.95 13.14 -4.88
CA ALA A 140 39.84 14.05 -4.59
C ALA A 140 40.07 15.43 -5.22
N ASN A 141 41.31 15.87 -5.30
CA ASN A 141 41.77 17.05 -6.06
C ASN A 141 41.84 16.69 -7.54
N THR A 142 40.95 17.28 -8.35
CA THR A 142 40.81 16.92 -9.77
C THR A 142 42.01 17.32 -10.63
N ALA A 143 42.83 18.27 -10.19
CA ALA A 143 44.08 18.62 -10.85
C ALA A 143 45.10 17.45 -10.82
N LYS A 144 45.07 16.61 -9.78
CA LYS A 144 45.90 15.41 -9.71
C LYS A 144 45.42 14.34 -10.70
N VAL A 145 44.10 14.22 -10.88
CA VAL A 145 43.51 13.27 -11.84
C VAL A 145 43.92 13.62 -13.25
N ILE A 146 43.80 14.90 -13.65
CA ILE A 146 44.20 15.34 -15.00
C ILE A 146 45.69 15.23 -15.23
N GLU A 147 46.53 15.44 -14.21
CA GLU A 147 47.96 15.23 -14.26
C GLU A 147 48.31 13.77 -14.64
N ILE A 148 47.65 12.80 -14.00
CA ILE A 148 47.84 11.38 -14.29
C ILE A 148 47.31 11.03 -15.67
N ILE A 149 46.10 11.50 -16.06
CA ILE A 149 45.52 11.26 -17.38
C ILE A 149 46.46 11.77 -18.48
N ASN A 150 46.96 13.00 -18.34
CA ASN A 150 47.92 13.62 -19.28
C ASN A 150 49.24 12.87 -19.35
N PHE A 151 49.71 12.36 -18.22
CA PHE A 151 50.95 11.60 -18.15
C PHE A 151 50.90 10.31 -19.00
N PHE A 152 49.81 9.54 -18.91
CA PHE A 152 49.66 8.33 -19.69
C PHE A 152 49.24 8.59 -21.16
N SER A 153 48.57 9.70 -21.43
CA SER A 153 48.13 10.12 -22.76
C SER A 153 47.42 9.02 -23.55
N SER A 154 46.57 8.24 -22.88
CA SER A 154 45.82 7.13 -23.47
C SER A 154 44.32 7.46 -23.51
N SER A 155 43.65 7.07 -24.61
CA SER A 155 42.22 7.30 -24.81
C SER A 155 41.34 6.45 -23.89
N VAL A 156 41.88 5.38 -23.29
CA VAL A 156 41.16 4.49 -22.37
C VAL A 156 41.26 4.89 -20.91
N ILE A 157 42.01 5.94 -20.59
CA ILE A 157 42.03 6.49 -19.21
C ILE A 157 41.06 7.65 -19.10
N GLY A 158 40.21 7.61 -18.08
CA GLY A 158 39.25 8.64 -17.78
C GLY A 158 39.03 8.83 -16.28
N ALA A 159 37.97 9.53 -15.92
CA ALA A 159 37.63 9.83 -14.56
C ALA A 159 36.25 9.22 -14.16
N ALA A 160 36.19 8.64 -12.98
CA ALA A 160 34.96 8.37 -12.26
C ALA A 160 34.80 9.47 -11.20
N TRP A 161 33.98 10.45 -11.51
CA TRP A 161 33.76 11.57 -10.62
C TRP A 161 32.98 11.18 -9.38
N ASN A 162 33.65 11.06 -8.26
CA ASN A 162 33.01 10.90 -6.95
C ASN A 162 32.77 12.29 -6.34
N VAL A 163 31.50 12.71 -6.37
CA VAL A 163 31.14 14.08 -5.95
C VAL A 163 31.42 14.33 -4.47
N ARG A 164 31.28 13.29 -3.62
CA ARG A 164 31.62 13.41 -2.20
C ARG A 164 33.11 13.74 -2.00
N GLY A 165 33.99 13.10 -2.74
CA GLY A 165 35.45 13.36 -2.66
C GLY A 165 35.79 14.77 -3.06
N THR A 166 35.28 15.25 -4.19
CA THR A 166 35.60 16.59 -4.70
C THR A 166 34.90 17.71 -3.93
N TYR A 167 33.57 17.59 -3.73
CA TYR A 167 32.79 18.68 -3.12
C TYR A 167 33.00 18.79 -1.61
N PHE A 168 32.89 17.69 -0.87
CA PHE A 168 33.01 17.69 0.58
C PHE A 168 34.46 17.50 1.05
N GLY A 169 35.28 16.78 0.28
CA GLY A 169 36.70 16.54 0.62
C GLY A 169 37.60 17.73 0.28
N GLU A 170 37.53 18.23 -0.94
CA GLU A 170 38.43 19.31 -1.45
C GLU A 170 37.74 20.69 -1.58
N GLY A 171 36.41 20.75 -1.36
CA GLY A 171 35.64 21.99 -1.54
C GLY A 171 35.49 22.43 -3.01
N GLU A 172 35.73 21.54 -3.97
CA GLU A 172 35.53 21.81 -5.38
C GLU A 172 34.05 21.79 -5.75
N ASN A 173 33.54 22.87 -6.33
CA ASN A 173 32.20 22.90 -6.89
C ASN A 173 32.12 22.22 -8.28
N ALA A 174 30.93 21.88 -8.73
CA ALA A 174 30.71 21.17 -9.99
C ALA A 174 31.30 21.90 -11.20
N GLU A 175 31.22 23.23 -11.25
CA GLU A 175 31.76 24.03 -12.35
C GLU A 175 33.30 23.94 -12.45
N THR A 176 34.00 23.92 -11.33
CA THR A 176 35.48 23.75 -11.26
C THR A 176 35.83 22.34 -11.74
N THR A 177 35.14 21.30 -11.21
CA THR A 177 35.40 19.90 -11.60
C THR A 177 35.20 19.68 -13.11
N ILE A 178 34.11 20.18 -13.70
CA ILE A 178 33.89 20.02 -15.15
C ILE A 178 34.84 20.83 -16.02
N LYS A 179 35.33 21.97 -15.56
CA LYS A 179 36.39 22.74 -16.26
C LYS A 179 37.69 21.97 -16.33
N ILE A 180 38.04 21.23 -15.29
CA ILE A 180 39.29 20.48 -15.23
C ILE A 180 39.16 19.14 -15.97
N LEU A 181 38.16 18.35 -15.64
CA LEU A 181 38.00 16.97 -16.16
C LEU A 181 37.23 16.89 -17.47
N GLY A 182 36.23 17.73 -17.67
CA GLY A 182 35.50 17.80 -18.95
C GLY A 182 35.03 16.44 -19.49
N ALA A 183 35.40 16.15 -20.74
CA ALA A 183 35.04 14.91 -21.45
C ALA A 183 35.69 13.63 -20.88
N TYR A 184 36.66 13.76 -19.96
CA TYR A 184 37.23 12.59 -19.27
C TYR A 184 36.29 11.99 -18.25
N ILE A 185 35.25 12.71 -17.82
CA ILE A 185 34.20 12.16 -16.92
C ILE A 185 33.38 11.14 -17.71
N LYS A 186 33.49 9.87 -17.38
CA LYS A 186 32.74 8.77 -17.98
C LYS A 186 31.72 8.16 -17.00
N TYR A 187 31.90 8.41 -15.70
CA TYR A 187 31.11 7.83 -14.62
C TYR A 187 30.98 8.83 -13.48
N VAL A 188 29.84 8.89 -12.83
CA VAL A 188 29.60 9.77 -11.69
C VAL A 188 29.11 8.97 -10.49
N ARG A 189 29.68 9.21 -9.32
CA ARG A 189 29.19 8.71 -8.03
C ARG A 189 28.62 9.87 -7.24
N LEU A 190 27.32 9.75 -6.94
CA LEU A 190 26.54 10.81 -6.35
C LEU A 190 26.02 10.39 -4.97
N GLY A 191 26.37 11.14 -3.95
CA GLY A 191 25.91 10.96 -2.59
C GLY A 191 25.96 12.27 -1.83
N ASP A 192 25.07 12.47 -0.87
CA ASP A 192 24.89 13.70 -0.14
C ASP A 192 25.36 13.59 1.31
N MET A 193 25.71 14.72 1.91
CA MET A 193 26.16 14.80 3.30
C MET A 193 25.59 16.04 3.97
N LYS A 194 25.39 15.95 5.27
CA LYS A 194 25.03 17.05 6.15
C LYS A 194 25.79 16.92 7.47
N ASP A 195 26.46 18.00 7.90
CA ASP A 195 27.24 18.01 9.14
C ASP A 195 28.28 16.87 9.21
N GLY A 196 28.89 16.51 8.07
CA GLY A 196 29.88 15.43 7.97
C GLY A 196 29.30 14.01 7.96
N LYS A 197 27.97 13.83 8.01
CA LYS A 197 27.29 12.55 7.97
C LYS A 197 26.61 12.32 6.63
N THR A 198 26.56 11.06 6.20
CA THR A 198 25.80 10.68 5.00
C THR A 198 24.31 10.82 5.27
N VAL A 199 23.60 11.47 4.35
CA VAL A 199 22.14 11.62 4.34
C VAL A 199 21.56 11.17 3.01
N LEU A 200 20.25 11.08 2.90
CA LEU A 200 19.59 10.80 1.62
C LEU A 200 19.87 11.96 0.64
N ILE A 201 19.99 11.62 -0.63
CA ILE A 201 20.26 12.62 -1.68
C ILE A 201 19.19 13.72 -1.68
N GLY A 202 19.62 15.00 -1.68
CA GLY A 202 18.73 16.15 -1.60
C GLY A 202 18.34 16.58 -0.18
N GLU A 203 18.76 15.85 0.85
CA GLU A 203 18.56 16.23 2.26
C GLU A 203 19.80 16.87 2.88
N GLY A 204 20.91 16.87 2.14
CA GLY A 204 22.19 17.41 2.57
C GLY A 204 22.52 18.79 1.99
N GLU A 205 23.81 19.02 1.84
CA GLU A 205 24.38 20.32 1.43
C GLU A 205 24.77 20.36 -0.05
N LEU A 206 24.65 19.22 -0.76
CA LEU A 206 25.03 19.11 -2.16
C LEU A 206 23.98 19.79 -3.07
N PRO A 207 24.41 20.76 -3.91
CA PRO A 207 23.51 21.41 -4.88
C PRO A 207 23.27 20.52 -6.11
N VAL A 208 22.50 19.44 -5.95
CA VAL A 208 22.34 18.37 -6.94
C VAL A 208 21.81 18.88 -8.27
N GLU A 209 20.83 19.79 -8.29
CA GLU A 209 20.30 20.39 -9.52
C GLU A 209 21.40 21.10 -10.34
N LYS A 210 22.25 21.88 -9.68
CA LYS A 210 23.38 22.57 -10.35
C LYS A 210 24.38 21.57 -10.90
N LEU A 211 24.64 20.49 -10.16
CA LEU A 211 25.55 19.44 -10.58
C LEU A 211 25.02 18.70 -11.83
N LEU A 212 23.76 18.33 -11.85
CA LEU A 212 23.13 17.69 -13.02
C LEU A 212 23.05 18.66 -14.21
N GLY A 213 22.81 19.94 -13.96
CA GLY A 213 22.89 20.99 -14.96
C GLY A 213 24.30 21.12 -15.56
N ALA A 214 25.32 21.04 -14.70
CA ALA A 214 26.72 21.04 -15.15
C ALA A 214 27.07 19.83 -16.02
N LEU A 215 26.65 18.62 -15.62
CA LEU A 215 26.78 17.39 -16.41
C LEU A 215 26.04 17.48 -17.76
N SER A 216 24.84 18.05 -17.75
CA SER A 216 24.07 18.27 -18.99
C SER A 216 24.78 19.20 -19.94
N SER A 217 25.53 20.21 -19.46
CA SER A 217 26.31 21.11 -20.29
C SER A 217 27.48 20.42 -21.02
N LEU A 218 27.94 19.26 -20.52
CA LEU A 218 28.92 18.39 -21.15
C LEU A 218 28.30 17.39 -22.14
N ASN A 219 26.98 17.40 -22.32
CA ASN A 219 26.25 16.36 -23.02
C ASN A 219 26.52 14.96 -22.46
N PHE A 220 26.64 14.86 -21.13
CA PHE A 220 26.95 13.61 -20.44
C PHE A 220 25.79 12.63 -20.55
N ASP A 221 26.02 11.46 -21.13
CA ASP A 221 25.06 10.36 -21.30
C ASP A 221 25.43 9.09 -20.50
N GLY A 222 26.49 9.19 -19.68
CA GLY A 222 27.03 8.10 -18.86
C GLY A 222 26.15 7.71 -17.66
N PHE A 223 26.76 6.99 -16.75
CA PHE A 223 26.11 6.44 -15.57
C PHE A 223 26.27 7.35 -14.34
N ILE A 224 25.18 7.50 -13.60
CA ILE A 224 25.18 8.13 -12.28
C ILE A 224 24.88 7.04 -11.25
N CYS A 225 25.87 6.72 -10.43
CA CYS A 225 25.81 5.69 -9.40
C CYS A 225 25.44 6.28 -8.04
N ALA A 226 24.44 5.71 -7.40
CA ALA A 226 24.12 6.03 -6.02
C ALA A 226 25.31 5.64 -5.10
N ALA A 227 25.81 6.60 -4.34
CA ALA A 227 26.95 6.43 -3.43
C ALA A 227 26.55 6.81 -2.00
N TRP A 228 26.64 5.84 -1.08
CA TRP A 228 26.44 6.05 0.35
C TRP A 228 27.44 5.20 1.15
N ASN A 229 27.49 5.40 2.46
CA ASN A 229 28.26 4.58 3.38
C ASN A 229 27.33 3.85 4.37
N ASP A 230 27.89 2.98 5.18
CA ASP A 230 27.16 2.12 6.12
C ASP A 230 26.47 2.87 7.28
N GLU A 231 26.56 4.20 7.34
CA GLU A 231 25.84 5.00 8.35
C GLU A 231 24.33 5.06 8.07
N VAL A 232 23.91 4.85 6.83
CA VAL A 232 22.50 4.70 6.45
C VAL A 232 22.25 3.22 6.21
N ASN A 233 21.64 2.57 7.17
CA ASN A 233 21.60 1.09 7.30
C ASN A 233 20.64 0.37 6.36
N ASP A 234 19.87 1.02 5.49
CA ASP A 234 18.89 0.38 4.63
C ASP A 234 19.11 0.77 3.17
N ALA A 235 19.74 -0.14 2.41
CA ALA A 235 19.99 0.03 0.99
C ALA A 235 18.69 0.25 0.19
N ASP A 236 17.59 -0.38 0.60
CA ASP A 236 16.31 -0.30 -0.11
C ASP A 236 15.72 1.12 0.02
N ILE A 237 15.83 1.74 1.19
CA ILE A 237 15.42 3.14 1.42
C ILE A 237 16.29 4.08 0.59
N VAL A 238 17.61 3.94 0.69
CA VAL A 238 18.57 4.83 -0.02
C VAL A 238 18.35 4.78 -1.52
N LEU A 239 18.24 3.57 -2.08
CA LEU A 239 18.14 3.40 -3.53
C LEU A 239 16.78 3.81 -4.06
N THR A 240 15.72 3.51 -3.32
CA THR A 240 14.37 3.99 -3.65
C THR A 240 14.32 5.50 -3.69
N HIS A 241 14.85 6.13 -2.63
CA HIS A 241 14.91 7.58 -2.55
C HIS A 241 15.77 8.18 -3.68
N PHE A 242 16.94 7.60 -3.95
CA PHE A 242 17.84 8.06 -5.00
C PHE A 242 17.17 8.00 -6.38
N ALA A 243 16.57 6.87 -6.73
CA ALA A 243 15.89 6.70 -8.02
C ALA A 243 14.77 7.73 -8.21
N ASN A 244 13.95 7.94 -7.19
CA ASN A 244 12.89 8.92 -7.21
C ASN A 244 13.41 10.35 -7.30
N TYR A 245 14.41 10.69 -6.51
CA TYR A 245 14.97 12.03 -6.48
C TYR A 245 15.54 12.41 -7.85
N ILE A 246 16.36 11.55 -8.46
CA ILE A 246 16.94 11.82 -9.77
C ILE A 246 15.86 11.86 -10.86
N ALA A 247 14.88 10.96 -10.82
CA ALA A 247 13.75 11.00 -11.76
C ALA A 247 12.94 12.29 -11.64
N SER A 248 12.77 12.82 -10.44
CA SER A 248 12.04 14.06 -10.18
C SER A 248 12.76 15.29 -10.72
N LEU A 249 14.10 15.32 -10.71
CA LEU A 249 14.90 16.43 -11.24
C LEU A 249 14.88 16.54 -12.78
N SER A 250 14.47 15.47 -13.47
CA SER A 250 14.23 15.49 -14.91
C SER A 250 12.84 16.02 -15.30
N ARG A 251 11.99 16.30 -14.30
CA ARG A 251 10.61 16.80 -14.43
C ARG A 251 10.53 18.28 -14.04
N ASP A 252 9.35 18.90 -14.27
CA ASP A 252 9.09 20.25 -13.79
C ASP A 252 9.26 20.32 -12.25
N LYS A 253 9.93 21.37 -11.77
CA LYS A 253 10.19 21.60 -10.34
C LYS A 253 8.95 21.50 -9.46
N LYS A 254 7.78 21.86 -9.99
CA LYS A 254 6.50 21.70 -9.29
C LYS A 254 6.14 20.23 -9.03
N GLU A 255 6.51 19.29 -9.91
CA GLU A 255 6.27 17.86 -9.68
C GLU A 255 7.20 17.26 -8.64
N TYR A 256 8.43 17.78 -8.56
CA TYR A 256 9.38 17.36 -7.52
C TYR A 256 8.89 17.68 -6.11
N ASP A 257 8.47 18.93 -5.87
CA ASP A 257 7.93 19.34 -4.57
C ASP A 257 6.69 18.53 -4.17
N ARG A 258 5.89 18.10 -5.15
CA ARG A 258 4.70 17.24 -4.94
C ARG A 258 5.06 15.82 -4.52
N PHE A 259 6.15 15.30 -5.04
CA PHE A 259 6.55 13.91 -4.85
C PHE A 259 7.09 13.63 -3.45
N TYR A 260 7.86 14.58 -2.91
CA TYR A 260 8.60 14.42 -1.66
C TYR A 260 8.05 15.24 -0.50
N TYR A 261 7.40 16.37 -0.77
CA TYR A 261 7.03 17.36 0.22
C TYR A 261 5.60 17.83 0.05
N ASN A 262 4.66 17.03 0.48
CA ASN A 262 3.24 17.41 0.38
C ASN A 262 2.79 18.43 1.44
N ARG A 263 3.70 19.21 2.03
CA ARG A 263 3.33 20.27 2.99
C ARG A 263 2.52 21.39 2.37
N ALA A 264 2.64 21.59 1.06
CA ALA A 264 1.94 22.63 0.32
C ALA A 264 0.67 22.15 -0.41
N LYS A 265 0.28 20.87 -0.29
CA LYS A 265 -0.86 20.26 -1.01
C LYS A 265 -0.83 20.54 -2.52
N THR A 266 0.31 20.34 -3.15
CA THR A 266 0.54 20.66 -4.57
C THR A 266 0.53 19.40 -5.44
N GLY A 267 -0.56 18.68 -5.51
CA GLY A 267 -0.71 17.52 -6.39
C GLY A 267 -1.39 17.86 -7.71
N THR A 268 -1.39 16.89 -8.65
CA THR A 268 -2.17 16.97 -9.88
C THR A 268 -3.35 16.04 -9.83
N PHE A 269 -4.38 16.39 -10.61
CA PHE A 269 -5.58 15.59 -10.76
C PHE A 269 -5.74 15.22 -12.23
N VAL A 270 -5.98 13.94 -12.52
CA VAL A 270 -6.24 13.47 -13.89
C VAL A 270 -7.69 13.71 -14.26
N TRP A 271 -8.61 13.37 -13.35
CA TRP A 271 -10.03 13.57 -13.54
C TRP A 271 -10.53 14.82 -12.85
N LYS A 272 -11.55 15.43 -13.44
CA LYS A 272 -12.24 16.54 -12.81
C LYS A 272 -12.89 16.07 -11.51
N LYS A 273 -12.72 16.86 -10.45
CA LYS A 273 -13.32 16.57 -9.14
C LYS A 273 -14.84 16.51 -9.25
N TYR A 274 -15.41 15.59 -8.48
CA TYR A 274 -16.85 15.35 -8.34
C TYR A 274 -17.58 14.84 -9.59
N ASP A 275 -16.91 14.71 -10.73
CA ASP A 275 -17.52 14.07 -11.90
C ASP A 275 -17.51 12.55 -11.75
N VAL A 276 -18.63 11.89 -12.08
CA VAL A 276 -18.70 10.43 -12.25
C VAL A 276 -18.00 10.06 -13.54
N ILE A 277 -17.12 9.06 -13.49
CA ILE A 277 -16.34 8.61 -14.65
C ILE A 277 -16.82 7.24 -15.15
N GLU A 278 -16.80 7.06 -16.47
CA GLU A 278 -17.11 5.82 -17.16
C GLU A 278 -15.84 5.00 -17.35
N ALA A 279 -15.29 4.48 -16.25
CA ALA A 279 -14.01 3.77 -16.25
C ALA A 279 -14.10 2.41 -15.54
N THR A 280 -13.41 1.42 -16.10
CA THR A 280 -13.11 0.17 -15.41
C THR A 280 -11.84 0.34 -14.57
N PHE A 281 -11.52 -0.65 -13.71
CA PHE A 281 -10.23 -0.67 -13.02
C PHE A 281 -9.03 -0.70 -13.99
N SER A 282 -9.18 -1.39 -15.14
CA SER A 282 -8.13 -1.38 -16.18
C SER A 282 -7.91 0.03 -16.74
N ASP A 283 -8.99 0.77 -17.02
CA ASP A 283 -8.90 2.14 -17.54
C ASP A 283 -8.26 3.08 -16.51
N VAL A 284 -8.58 2.92 -15.22
CA VAL A 284 -7.96 3.69 -14.13
C VAL A 284 -6.45 3.45 -14.11
N LEU A 285 -6.00 2.19 -14.11
CA LEU A 285 -4.59 1.85 -14.07
C LEU A 285 -3.86 2.34 -15.33
N ASP A 286 -4.43 2.15 -16.51
CA ASP A 286 -3.84 2.59 -17.78
C ASP A 286 -3.74 4.12 -17.83
N THR A 287 -4.76 4.86 -17.36
CA THR A 287 -4.72 6.32 -17.22
C THR A 287 -3.60 6.79 -16.27
N MET A 288 -3.41 6.11 -15.15
CA MET A 288 -2.32 6.44 -14.24
C MET A 288 -0.95 6.15 -14.86
N VAL A 289 -0.81 5.07 -15.60
CA VAL A 289 0.43 4.75 -16.32
C VAL A 289 0.73 5.76 -17.41
N GLU A 290 -0.27 6.24 -18.13
CA GLU A 290 -0.09 7.27 -19.17
C GLU A 290 0.38 8.61 -18.59
N ASN A 291 -0.18 8.99 -17.44
CA ASN A 291 0.12 10.29 -16.82
C ASN A 291 1.31 10.25 -15.87
N TYR A 292 1.49 9.15 -15.10
CA TYR A 292 2.47 9.04 -14.02
C TYR A 292 3.21 7.70 -14.04
N PRO A 293 3.86 7.30 -15.16
CA PRO A 293 4.44 5.97 -15.34
C PRO A 293 5.46 5.58 -14.26
N ASP A 294 6.24 6.56 -13.80
CA ASP A 294 7.34 6.35 -12.87
C ASP A 294 6.98 6.72 -11.42
N GLN A 295 5.73 7.21 -11.17
CA GLN A 295 5.21 7.41 -9.84
C GLN A 295 5.06 6.06 -9.15
N TYR A 296 5.38 5.97 -7.86
CA TYR A 296 5.08 4.77 -7.10
C TYR A 296 3.57 4.58 -6.94
N ALA A 297 3.10 3.41 -7.36
CA ALA A 297 1.76 2.93 -7.04
C ALA A 297 1.76 2.26 -5.67
N PHE A 298 2.73 1.36 -5.44
CA PHE A 298 2.87 0.64 -4.19
C PHE A 298 4.30 0.71 -3.67
N LYS A 299 4.45 1.01 -2.39
CA LYS A 299 5.67 0.91 -1.63
C LYS A 299 5.39 0.15 -0.34
N TYR A 300 5.82 -1.11 -0.28
CA TYR A 300 5.51 -2.00 0.84
C TYR A 300 6.61 -1.91 1.91
N PRO A 301 6.36 -1.30 3.09
CA PRO A 301 7.42 -1.02 4.06
C PRO A 301 8.04 -2.26 4.70
N THR A 302 7.29 -3.38 4.73
CA THR A 302 7.68 -4.59 5.48
C THR A 302 7.94 -5.81 4.61
N LEU A 303 7.69 -5.72 3.30
CA LEU A 303 7.96 -6.73 2.31
C LEU A 303 8.73 -6.10 1.14
N ASP A 304 9.55 -6.89 0.45
CA ASP A 304 10.33 -6.44 -0.71
C ASP A 304 9.42 -6.29 -1.96
N TYR A 305 8.47 -5.36 -1.89
CA TYR A 305 7.58 -5.04 -3.01
C TYR A 305 7.38 -3.53 -3.16
N THR A 306 8.12 -2.95 -4.08
CA THR A 306 7.97 -1.55 -4.50
C THR A 306 7.73 -1.52 -6.00
N ARG A 307 6.68 -0.82 -6.46
CA ARG A 307 6.28 -0.74 -7.87
C ARG A 307 5.86 0.66 -8.25
N THR A 308 6.39 1.14 -9.37
CA THR A 308 5.79 2.26 -10.08
C THR A 308 4.47 1.84 -10.72
N TYR A 309 3.66 2.80 -11.17
CA TYR A 309 2.42 2.49 -11.91
C TYR A 309 2.69 1.61 -13.14
N SER A 310 3.76 1.89 -13.89
CA SER A 310 4.17 1.06 -15.03
C SER A 310 4.58 -0.35 -14.63
N GLN A 311 5.29 -0.50 -13.53
CA GLN A 311 5.72 -1.81 -13.02
C GLN A 311 4.53 -2.59 -12.49
N PHE A 312 3.66 -1.94 -11.73
CA PHE A 312 2.44 -2.57 -11.21
C PHE A 312 1.52 -3.05 -12.32
N ARG A 313 1.32 -2.25 -13.39
CA ARG A 313 0.56 -2.70 -14.56
C ARG A 313 1.14 -3.98 -15.17
N ARG A 314 2.47 -4.13 -15.22
CA ARG A 314 3.11 -5.36 -15.73
C ARG A 314 2.82 -6.56 -14.83
N ASP A 315 2.90 -6.39 -13.51
CA ASP A 315 2.56 -7.45 -12.56
C ASP A 315 1.08 -7.86 -12.70
N VAL A 316 0.19 -6.90 -12.90
CA VAL A 316 -1.23 -7.13 -13.16
C VAL A 316 -1.46 -7.88 -14.49
N ASP A 317 -0.79 -7.48 -15.56
CA ASP A 317 -0.90 -8.13 -16.88
C ASP A 317 -0.36 -9.56 -16.84
N GLU A 318 0.74 -9.80 -16.12
CA GLU A 318 1.32 -11.13 -15.92
C GLU A 318 0.37 -12.03 -15.13
N CYS A 319 -0.18 -11.54 -14.03
CA CYS A 319 -1.15 -12.27 -13.22
C CYS A 319 -2.45 -12.54 -14.02
N ALA A 320 -2.93 -11.57 -14.78
CA ALA A 320 -4.10 -11.72 -15.65
C ALA A 320 -3.89 -12.83 -16.70
N ALA A 321 -2.73 -12.84 -17.38
CA ALA A 321 -2.37 -13.91 -18.31
C ALA A 321 -2.27 -15.27 -17.60
N ALA A 322 -1.68 -15.32 -16.39
CA ALA A 322 -1.60 -16.54 -15.60
C ALA A 322 -2.99 -17.08 -15.22
N LEU A 323 -3.91 -16.23 -14.76
CA LEU A 323 -5.30 -16.61 -14.46
C LEU A 323 -6.04 -17.15 -15.70
N ILE A 324 -5.85 -16.51 -16.85
CA ILE A 324 -6.39 -17.02 -18.13
C ILE A 324 -5.85 -18.43 -18.41
N SER A 325 -4.55 -18.67 -18.19
CA SER A 325 -3.93 -19.98 -18.42
C SER A 325 -4.48 -21.09 -17.49
N LEU A 326 -5.04 -20.69 -16.34
CA LEU A 326 -5.75 -21.58 -15.41
C LEU A 326 -7.21 -21.83 -15.79
N GLY A 327 -7.67 -21.26 -16.90
CA GLY A 327 -9.03 -21.41 -17.40
C GLY A 327 -10.02 -20.40 -16.86
N VAL A 328 -9.57 -19.36 -16.14
CA VAL A 328 -10.45 -18.28 -15.65
C VAL A 328 -11.03 -17.49 -16.81
N LYS A 329 -12.34 -17.30 -16.82
CA LYS A 329 -13.11 -16.57 -17.83
C LYS A 329 -13.79 -15.36 -17.24
N ALA A 330 -14.32 -14.49 -18.09
CA ALA A 330 -15.17 -13.40 -17.65
C ALA A 330 -16.40 -13.96 -16.89
N GLY A 331 -16.72 -13.35 -15.76
CA GLY A 331 -17.77 -13.82 -14.85
C GLY A 331 -17.38 -14.94 -13.88
N ASP A 332 -16.21 -15.58 -14.05
CA ASP A 332 -15.72 -16.55 -13.07
C ASP A 332 -15.28 -15.85 -11.77
N HIS A 333 -15.40 -16.55 -10.66
CA HIS A 333 -15.09 -16.03 -9.33
C HIS A 333 -13.71 -16.50 -8.86
N VAL A 334 -12.88 -15.54 -8.46
CA VAL A 334 -11.55 -15.77 -7.91
C VAL A 334 -11.54 -15.29 -6.46
N ALA A 335 -11.44 -16.21 -5.51
CA ALA A 335 -11.38 -15.87 -4.09
C ALA A 335 -9.93 -15.60 -3.64
N VAL A 336 -9.75 -14.58 -2.78
CA VAL A 336 -8.46 -14.31 -2.15
C VAL A 336 -8.59 -14.37 -0.64
N TRP A 337 -7.85 -15.30 -0.03
CA TRP A 337 -7.83 -15.53 1.41
C TRP A 337 -6.43 -15.21 1.96
N ALA A 338 -6.19 -13.93 2.13
CA ALA A 338 -4.90 -13.40 2.55
C ALA A 338 -5.05 -12.07 3.32
N THR A 339 -4.00 -11.70 4.05
CA THR A 339 -3.83 -10.36 4.61
C THR A 339 -3.47 -9.37 3.50
N ASN A 340 -3.10 -8.13 3.84
CA ASN A 340 -2.72 -7.12 2.85
C ASN A 340 -1.35 -7.42 2.21
N VAL A 341 -1.22 -8.51 1.47
CA VAL A 341 0.00 -8.89 0.76
C VAL A 341 -0.05 -8.45 -0.71
N PRO A 342 1.08 -8.29 -1.41
CA PRO A 342 1.10 -7.89 -2.81
C PRO A 342 0.21 -8.74 -3.71
N GLU A 343 0.20 -10.04 -3.51
CA GLU A 343 -0.58 -10.99 -4.30
C GLU A 343 -2.08 -10.75 -4.18
N TRP A 344 -2.54 -10.16 -3.05
CA TRP A 344 -3.94 -9.80 -2.86
C TRP A 344 -4.37 -8.73 -3.86
N TYR A 345 -3.66 -7.61 -3.90
CA TYR A 345 -4.06 -6.52 -4.78
C TYR A 345 -3.66 -6.73 -6.24
N ILE A 346 -2.59 -7.47 -6.52
CA ILE A 346 -2.27 -7.90 -7.90
C ILE A 346 -3.41 -8.78 -8.42
N THR A 347 -3.91 -9.75 -7.62
CA THR A 347 -5.03 -10.59 -8.01
C THR A 347 -6.30 -9.77 -8.22
N PHE A 348 -6.60 -8.79 -7.35
CA PHE A 348 -7.75 -7.90 -7.51
C PHE A 348 -7.72 -7.18 -8.87
N TRP A 349 -6.62 -6.52 -9.18
CA TRP A 349 -6.50 -5.77 -10.44
C TRP A 349 -6.44 -6.68 -11.66
N ALA A 350 -5.86 -7.86 -11.55
CA ALA A 350 -5.79 -8.85 -12.63
C ALA A 350 -7.17 -9.46 -12.94
N THR A 351 -7.95 -9.82 -11.92
CA THR A 351 -9.32 -10.35 -12.09
C THR A 351 -10.24 -9.31 -12.71
N THR A 352 -10.24 -8.09 -12.17
CA THR A 352 -11.05 -7.00 -12.70
C THR A 352 -10.70 -6.68 -14.16
N LYS A 353 -9.42 -6.78 -14.52
CA LYS A 353 -8.96 -6.54 -15.90
C LYS A 353 -9.49 -7.54 -16.91
N ILE A 354 -9.66 -8.80 -16.55
CA ILE A 354 -10.13 -9.85 -17.48
C ILE A 354 -11.63 -10.13 -17.38
N GLY A 355 -12.38 -9.32 -16.61
CA GLY A 355 -13.81 -9.45 -16.39
C GLY A 355 -14.21 -10.57 -15.44
N ALA A 356 -13.27 -11.13 -14.69
CA ALA A 356 -13.56 -12.04 -13.58
C ALA A 356 -13.94 -11.24 -12.32
N VAL A 357 -14.59 -11.91 -11.36
CA VAL A 357 -15.07 -11.30 -10.11
C VAL A 357 -14.15 -11.70 -8.98
N LEU A 358 -13.55 -10.73 -8.30
CA LEU A 358 -12.82 -11.01 -7.07
C LEU A 358 -13.78 -11.24 -5.92
N VAL A 359 -13.64 -12.36 -5.22
CA VAL A 359 -14.35 -12.68 -3.99
C VAL A 359 -13.44 -12.45 -2.80
N THR A 360 -13.79 -11.51 -1.94
CA THR A 360 -13.00 -11.20 -0.75
C THR A 360 -13.31 -12.17 0.38
N VAL A 361 -12.27 -12.72 1.01
CA VAL A 361 -12.41 -13.66 2.12
C VAL A 361 -11.89 -13.04 3.41
N ASN A 362 -12.70 -13.03 4.44
CA ASN A 362 -12.31 -12.58 5.76
C ASN A 362 -11.23 -13.50 6.34
N THR A 363 -10.12 -12.92 6.78
CA THR A 363 -8.96 -13.65 7.33
C THR A 363 -9.25 -14.39 8.63
N ALA A 364 -10.35 -14.06 9.31
CA ALA A 364 -10.78 -14.72 10.54
C ALA A 364 -11.72 -15.92 10.30
N TYR A 365 -12.06 -16.24 9.06
CA TYR A 365 -12.95 -17.36 8.77
C TYR A 365 -12.31 -18.71 9.11
N LYS A 366 -13.12 -19.58 9.68
CA LYS A 366 -12.78 -20.99 9.98
C LYS A 366 -13.44 -21.90 8.96
N ILE A 367 -13.30 -23.21 9.14
CA ILE A 367 -13.70 -24.23 8.17
C ILE A 367 -15.15 -24.09 7.67
N HIS A 368 -16.11 -23.88 8.53
CA HIS A 368 -17.53 -23.80 8.14
C HIS A 368 -17.84 -22.52 7.36
N GLU A 369 -17.22 -21.41 7.74
CA GLU A 369 -17.44 -20.12 7.10
C GLU A 369 -16.80 -20.07 5.72
N ILE A 370 -15.56 -20.58 5.58
CA ILE A 370 -14.89 -20.63 4.28
C ILE A 370 -15.54 -21.65 3.34
N GLU A 371 -15.98 -22.81 3.85
CA GLU A 371 -16.73 -23.80 3.06
C GLU A 371 -18.02 -23.18 2.50
N TYR A 372 -18.78 -22.50 3.35
CA TYR A 372 -19.99 -21.80 2.94
C TYR A 372 -19.69 -20.76 1.87
N LEU A 373 -18.71 -19.89 2.10
CA LEU A 373 -18.36 -18.83 1.17
C LEU A 373 -17.96 -19.38 -0.21
N LEU A 374 -17.03 -20.36 -0.25
CA LEU A 374 -16.54 -20.92 -1.51
C LEU A 374 -17.65 -21.64 -2.30
N LYS A 375 -18.59 -22.28 -1.60
CA LYS A 375 -19.78 -22.89 -2.21
C LYS A 375 -20.77 -21.87 -2.73
N GLN A 376 -21.11 -20.91 -1.88
CA GLN A 376 -22.15 -19.91 -2.20
C GLN A 376 -21.69 -19.00 -3.34
N SER A 377 -20.41 -18.64 -3.37
CA SER A 377 -19.80 -17.79 -4.41
C SER A 377 -19.46 -18.56 -5.69
N ASP A 378 -19.64 -19.86 -5.81
CA ASP A 378 -19.16 -20.65 -6.96
C ASP A 378 -17.70 -20.36 -7.32
N THR A 379 -16.84 -20.28 -6.31
CA THR A 379 -15.42 -19.94 -6.49
C THR A 379 -14.73 -20.93 -7.42
N HIS A 380 -14.18 -20.42 -8.53
CA HIS A 380 -13.38 -21.18 -9.51
C HIS A 380 -11.92 -21.33 -9.10
N THR A 381 -11.32 -20.28 -8.58
CA THR A 381 -9.89 -20.26 -8.19
C THR A 381 -9.77 -19.62 -6.80
N LEU A 382 -9.00 -20.25 -5.92
CA LEU A 382 -8.66 -19.73 -4.60
C LEU A 382 -7.17 -19.36 -4.57
N VAL A 383 -6.86 -18.14 -4.19
CA VAL A 383 -5.49 -17.67 -3.88
C VAL A 383 -5.39 -17.51 -2.38
N MET A 384 -4.41 -18.12 -1.72
CA MET A 384 -4.33 -18.09 -0.27
C MET A 384 -2.90 -18.08 0.29
N ILE A 385 -2.71 -17.43 1.46
CA ILE A 385 -1.53 -17.58 2.32
C ILE A 385 -1.65 -18.84 3.19
N GLU A 386 -0.58 -19.24 3.88
CA GLU A 386 -0.56 -20.47 4.66
C GLU A 386 -1.42 -20.37 5.93
N TYR A 387 -1.32 -19.24 6.63
CA TYR A 387 -2.03 -19.01 7.91
C TYR A 387 -2.19 -17.51 8.20
N CYS A 388 -3.11 -17.20 9.08
CA CYS A 388 -3.23 -15.88 9.68
C CYS A 388 -3.51 -16.02 11.19
N LYS A 389 -2.61 -15.50 12.02
CA LYS A 389 -2.64 -15.67 13.49
C LYS A 389 -2.69 -17.17 13.85
N ASP A 390 -3.76 -17.60 14.52
CA ASP A 390 -4.01 -18.98 14.98
C ASP A 390 -4.77 -19.85 13.97
N ILE A 391 -5.13 -19.31 12.79
CA ILE A 391 -5.93 -20.02 11.78
C ILE A 391 -5.02 -20.54 10.68
N ASN A 392 -4.93 -21.85 10.54
CA ASN A 392 -4.15 -22.53 9.51
C ASN A 392 -4.99 -22.83 8.28
N TYR A 393 -4.89 -21.99 7.25
CA TYR A 393 -5.66 -22.11 6.01
C TYR A 393 -5.30 -23.37 5.20
N LYS A 394 -4.02 -23.76 5.24
CA LYS A 394 -3.53 -24.96 4.57
C LYS A 394 -4.20 -26.22 5.12
N GLU A 395 -4.32 -26.34 6.43
CA GLU A 395 -5.01 -27.46 7.06
C GLU A 395 -6.51 -27.46 6.70
N ILE A 396 -7.15 -26.32 6.78
CA ILE A 396 -8.58 -26.18 6.45
C ILE A 396 -8.86 -26.61 5.01
N ILE A 397 -8.08 -26.11 4.04
CA ILE A 397 -8.27 -26.48 2.63
C ILE A 397 -7.89 -27.96 2.36
N SER A 398 -6.90 -28.49 3.08
CA SER A 398 -6.55 -29.93 3.00
C SER A 398 -7.69 -30.83 3.49
N GLU A 399 -8.47 -30.37 4.49
CA GLU A 399 -9.64 -31.07 5.01
C GLU A 399 -10.82 -30.96 4.06
N LEU A 400 -11.10 -29.75 3.54
CA LEU A 400 -12.20 -29.50 2.60
C LEU A 400 -11.97 -30.16 1.24
N CYS A 401 -10.72 -30.28 0.80
CA CYS A 401 -10.34 -30.83 -0.51
C CYS A 401 -9.32 -31.98 -0.37
N PRO A 402 -9.69 -33.13 0.18
CA PRO A 402 -8.78 -34.25 0.35
C PRO A 402 -8.20 -34.77 -0.97
N GLU A 403 -8.85 -34.48 -2.09
CA GLU A 403 -8.41 -34.82 -3.44
C GLU A 403 -7.07 -34.18 -3.81
N LEU A 404 -6.70 -33.07 -3.18
CA LEU A 404 -5.40 -32.39 -3.36
C LEU A 404 -4.22 -33.32 -3.03
N LYS A 405 -4.37 -34.29 -2.12
CA LYS A 405 -3.29 -35.21 -1.71
C LYS A 405 -2.76 -36.06 -2.86
N THR A 406 -3.59 -36.31 -3.87
CA THR A 406 -3.25 -37.15 -5.04
C THR A 406 -3.20 -36.38 -6.35
N LEU A 407 -3.59 -35.09 -6.31
CA LEU A 407 -3.63 -34.24 -7.48
C LEU A 407 -2.20 -33.81 -7.86
N SER A 408 -1.89 -33.82 -9.15
CA SER A 408 -0.67 -33.18 -9.67
C SER A 408 -0.87 -31.68 -9.81
N ALA A 409 0.12 -30.89 -9.41
CA ALA A 409 0.07 -29.44 -9.51
C ALA A 409 -0.25 -28.97 -10.94
N GLY A 410 -1.13 -27.99 -11.07
CA GLY A 410 -1.56 -27.44 -12.36
C GLY A 410 -2.59 -28.26 -13.11
N LYS A 411 -3.09 -29.35 -12.53
CA LYS A 411 -4.29 -30.05 -13.01
C LYS A 411 -5.52 -29.49 -12.30
N PRO A 412 -6.67 -29.39 -12.98
CA PRO A 412 -7.90 -28.88 -12.36
C PRO A 412 -8.37 -29.82 -11.23
N LEU A 413 -8.73 -29.21 -10.11
CA LEU A 413 -9.33 -29.89 -8.97
C LEU A 413 -10.80 -30.24 -9.27
N TYR A 414 -11.24 -31.41 -8.82
CA TYR A 414 -12.62 -31.85 -8.84
C TYR A 414 -13.01 -32.31 -7.44
N SER A 415 -13.27 -31.35 -6.57
CA SER A 415 -13.64 -31.63 -5.18
C SER A 415 -15.13 -31.93 -5.05
N LYS A 416 -15.45 -32.92 -4.22
CA LYS A 416 -16.87 -33.23 -3.88
C LYS A 416 -17.49 -32.13 -3.03
N ASN A 417 -16.70 -31.56 -2.13
CA ASN A 417 -17.19 -30.52 -1.22
C ASN A 417 -17.30 -29.16 -1.90
N LEU A 418 -16.38 -28.86 -2.84
CA LEU A 418 -16.29 -27.57 -3.53
C LEU A 418 -16.38 -27.78 -5.05
N PRO A 419 -17.56 -28.06 -5.61
CA PRO A 419 -17.70 -28.56 -6.99
C PRO A 419 -17.30 -27.57 -8.08
N PHE A 420 -17.25 -26.27 -7.79
CA PHE A 420 -16.80 -25.23 -8.72
C PHE A 420 -15.29 -24.94 -8.63
N LEU A 421 -14.64 -25.30 -7.52
CA LEU A 421 -13.21 -25.02 -7.33
C LEU A 421 -12.35 -25.87 -8.27
N ARG A 422 -11.53 -25.19 -9.08
CA ARG A 422 -10.64 -25.82 -10.07
C ARG A 422 -9.19 -25.65 -9.71
N ASN A 423 -8.83 -24.50 -9.10
CA ASN A 423 -7.44 -24.17 -8.80
C ASN A 423 -7.31 -23.66 -7.38
N VAL A 424 -6.23 -24.08 -6.72
CA VAL A 424 -5.76 -23.50 -5.47
C VAL A 424 -4.33 -23.01 -5.71
N VAL A 425 -4.09 -21.71 -5.47
CA VAL A 425 -2.80 -21.06 -5.62
C VAL A 425 -2.30 -20.65 -4.24
N THR A 426 -1.07 -21.04 -3.92
CA THR A 426 -0.46 -20.78 -2.61
C THR A 426 0.54 -19.65 -2.69
N VAL A 427 0.49 -18.73 -1.71
CA VAL A 427 1.36 -17.56 -1.60
C VAL A 427 2.34 -17.75 -0.45
N GLY A 428 3.63 -17.77 -0.75
CA GLY A 428 4.70 -17.89 0.24
C GLY A 428 4.92 -19.30 0.80
N PHE A 429 4.19 -20.31 0.31
CA PHE A 429 4.36 -21.71 0.71
C PHE A 429 4.00 -22.67 -0.42
N THR A 430 4.33 -23.94 -0.25
CA THR A 430 3.97 -25.01 -1.20
C THR A 430 3.01 -26.02 -0.58
N MET A 431 2.09 -26.54 -1.40
CA MET A 431 1.10 -27.52 -1.00
C MET A 431 0.88 -28.53 -2.13
N GLN A 432 0.76 -29.82 -1.78
CA GLN A 432 0.49 -30.87 -2.76
C GLN A 432 -0.82 -30.59 -3.52
N GLY A 433 -0.80 -30.76 -4.84
CA GLY A 433 -1.94 -30.52 -5.71
C GLY A 433 -2.21 -29.06 -6.08
N CYS A 434 -1.50 -28.11 -5.45
CA CYS A 434 -1.63 -26.67 -5.67
C CYS A 434 -0.46 -26.15 -6.50
N LEU A 435 -0.66 -25.01 -7.15
CA LEU A 435 0.41 -24.21 -7.75
C LEU A 435 0.89 -23.17 -6.73
N SER A 436 2.20 -22.96 -6.61
CA SER A 436 2.67 -21.75 -5.94
C SER A 436 2.38 -20.52 -6.80
N TRP A 437 2.42 -19.34 -6.20
CA TRP A 437 2.25 -18.07 -6.88
C TRP A 437 3.20 -17.94 -8.07
N GLU A 438 4.47 -18.26 -7.87
CA GLU A 438 5.53 -18.20 -8.90
C GLU A 438 5.27 -19.23 -10.02
N GLN A 439 4.82 -20.42 -9.67
CA GLN A 439 4.44 -21.44 -10.66
C GLN A 439 3.22 -21.00 -11.47
N MET A 440 2.23 -20.35 -10.83
CA MET A 440 1.12 -19.76 -11.55
C MET A 440 1.61 -18.67 -12.50
N LEU A 441 2.41 -17.70 -12.03
CA LEU A 441 2.92 -16.61 -12.85
C LEU A 441 3.76 -17.11 -14.03
N SER A 442 4.56 -18.18 -13.86
CA SER A 442 5.35 -18.77 -14.96
C SER A 442 4.48 -19.20 -16.15
N ARG A 443 3.20 -19.50 -15.93
CA ARG A 443 2.25 -19.87 -16.99
C ARG A 443 1.74 -18.68 -17.79
N ALA A 444 2.01 -17.46 -17.36
CA ALA A 444 1.63 -16.25 -18.12
C ALA A 444 2.20 -16.27 -19.54
N SER A 445 3.39 -16.87 -19.73
CA SER A 445 4.02 -17.02 -21.04
C SER A 445 3.22 -17.86 -22.05
N LEU A 446 2.24 -18.63 -21.61
CA LEU A 446 1.35 -19.44 -22.45
C LEU A 446 0.25 -18.61 -23.12
N ILE A 447 0.03 -17.38 -22.65
CA ILE A 447 -1.05 -16.52 -23.11
C ILE A 447 -0.46 -15.29 -23.83
N PRO A 448 -0.86 -15.03 -25.07
CA PRO A 448 -0.44 -13.81 -25.77
C PRO A 448 -0.92 -12.54 -25.04
N ARG A 449 -0.09 -11.50 -25.01
CA ARG A 449 -0.45 -10.21 -24.40
C ARG A 449 -1.71 -9.60 -25.04
N GLU A 450 -1.92 -9.83 -26.31
CA GLU A 450 -3.09 -9.39 -27.07
C GLU A 450 -4.38 -9.99 -26.51
N GLU A 451 -4.35 -11.21 -25.96
CA GLU A 451 -5.53 -11.84 -25.34
C GLU A 451 -5.92 -11.14 -24.03
N VAL A 452 -4.95 -10.72 -23.21
CA VAL A 452 -5.23 -9.92 -22.02
C VAL A 452 -5.87 -8.60 -22.40
N ARG A 453 -5.31 -7.88 -23.40
CA ARG A 453 -5.84 -6.61 -23.93
C ARG A 453 -7.24 -6.80 -24.50
N ARG A 454 -7.45 -7.85 -25.30
CA ARG A 454 -8.75 -8.18 -25.88
C ARG A 454 -9.80 -8.40 -24.80
N ARG A 455 -9.48 -9.14 -23.73
CA ARG A 455 -10.43 -9.33 -22.62
C ARG A 455 -10.70 -8.03 -21.88
N ALA A 456 -9.67 -7.26 -21.57
CA ALA A 456 -9.82 -5.96 -20.93
C ALA A 456 -10.76 -5.02 -21.72
N SER A 457 -10.65 -4.99 -23.03
CA SER A 457 -11.51 -4.14 -23.91
C SER A 457 -13.00 -4.57 -23.96
N LEU A 458 -13.32 -5.76 -23.47
CA LEU A 458 -14.70 -6.25 -23.39
C LEU A 458 -15.37 -5.95 -22.07
N VAL A 459 -14.60 -5.62 -21.03
CA VAL A 459 -15.11 -5.30 -19.69
C VAL A 459 -15.78 -3.93 -19.71
N LYS A 460 -16.94 -3.84 -19.07
CA LYS A 460 -17.74 -2.62 -18.99
C LYS A 460 -17.81 -2.09 -17.54
N PRO A 461 -18.03 -0.79 -17.36
CA PRO A 461 -18.21 -0.21 -16.02
C PRO A 461 -19.32 -0.87 -15.19
N ASP A 462 -20.37 -1.36 -15.79
CA ASP A 462 -21.52 -2.02 -15.12
C ASP A 462 -21.34 -3.53 -14.89
N ASP A 463 -20.20 -4.11 -15.30
CA ASP A 463 -19.89 -5.49 -14.99
C ASP A 463 -19.53 -5.63 -13.51
N VAL A 464 -19.98 -6.73 -12.89
CA VAL A 464 -19.61 -7.07 -11.52
C VAL A 464 -18.11 -7.43 -11.50
N CYS A 465 -17.36 -6.77 -10.64
CA CYS A 465 -15.93 -6.99 -10.51
C CYS A 465 -15.51 -7.46 -9.12
N ASN A 466 -16.39 -7.31 -8.13
CA ASN A 466 -16.10 -7.69 -6.77
C ASN A 466 -17.35 -8.24 -6.06
N MET A 467 -17.12 -9.21 -5.18
CA MET A 467 -18.14 -9.77 -4.30
C MET A 467 -17.61 -9.74 -2.87
N GLN A 468 -18.28 -8.98 -2.01
CA GLN A 468 -17.96 -8.89 -0.58
C GLN A 468 -19.02 -9.58 0.26
N TYR A 469 -18.57 -10.30 1.28
CA TYR A 469 -19.46 -11.01 2.18
C TYR A 469 -19.71 -10.21 3.44
N THR A 470 -20.98 -9.87 3.68
CA THR A 470 -21.43 -9.18 4.88
C THR A 470 -22.19 -10.11 5.80
N SER A 471 -22.02 -9.96 7.12
CA SER A 471 -22.81 -10.69 8.12
C SER A 471 -24.26 -10.20 8.06
N GLY A 472 -25.14 -11.01 7.50
CA GLY A 472 -26.57 -10.72 7.46
C GLY A 472 -27.25 -10.95 8.81
N THR A 473 -28.46 -10.38 8.96
CA THR A 473 -29.36 -10.62 10.11
C THR A 473 -29.87 -12.05 10.17
N THR A 474 -29.75 -12.83 9.09
CA THR A 474 -30.25 -14.22 8.94
C THR A 474 -29.22 -15.29 9.33
N GLY A 475 -28.07 -14.92 9.85
CA GLY A 475 -27.03 -15.84 10.33
C GLY A 475 -25.99 -16.27 9.29
N PHE A 476 -26.29 -16.23 8.00
CA PHE A 476 -25.33 -16.55 6.94
C PHE A 476 -24.90 -15.30 6.18
N PRO A 477 -23.59 -15.15 5.86
CA PRO A 477 -23.09 -14.03 5.10
C PRO A 477 -23.69 -13.95 3.70
N LYS A 478 -23.99 -12.73 3.24
CA LYS A 478 -24.54 -12.45 1.91
C LYS A 478 -23.44 -11.90 1.00
N GLY A 479 -23.35 -12.40 -0.22
CA GLY A 479 -22.39 -11.93 -1.23
C GLY A 479 -22.92 -10.68 -1.96
N VAL A 480 -22.40 -9.53 -1.60
CA VAL A 480 -22.75 -8.22 -2.20
C VAL A 480 -22.02 -8.06 -3.52
N MET A 481 -22.77 -7.94 -4.63
CA MET A 481 -22.21 -7.77 -5.98
C MET A 481 -21.96 -6.31 -6.30
N LEU A 482 -20.70 -5.92 -6.48
CA LEU A 482 -20.26 -4.56 -6.78
C LEU A 482 -19.66 -4.48 -8.19
N THR A 483 -20.05 -3.45 -8.94
CA THR A 483 -19.55 -3.20 -10.30
C THR A 483 -18.32 -2.31 -10.30
N HIS A 484 -17.62 -2.22 -11.43
CA HIS A 484 -16.55 -1.25 -11.61
C HIS A 484 -17.06 0.18 -11.39
N ARG A 485 -18.23 0.53 -11.97
CA ARG A 485 -18.86 1.84 -11.79
C ARG A 485 -19.06 2.18 -10.31
N ASN A 486 -19.58 1.22 -9.53
CA ASN A 486 -19.79 1.41 -8.11
C ASN A 486 -18.49 1.76 -7.38
N ILE A 487 -17.48 0.89 -7.49
CA ILE A 487 -16.26 0.97 -6.68
C ILE A 487 -15.34 2.10 -7.15
N VAL A 488 -15.13 2.22 -8.47
CA VAL A 488 -14.24 3.25 -9.04
C VAL A 488 -14.74 4.64 -8.68
N ASN A 489 -16.02 4.92 -8.90
CA ASN A 489 -16.57 6.24 -8.60
C ASN A 489 -16.69 6.51 -7.10
N ASN A 490 -16.98 5.48 -6.29
CA ASN A 490 -16.98 5.66 -4.84
C ASN A 490 -15.58 6.01 -4.32
N GLY A 491 -14.56 5.23 -4.74
CA GLY A 491 -13.17 5.52 -4.39
C GLY A 491 -12.72 6.89 -4.90
N LYS A 492 -13.06 7.23 -6.15
CA LYS A 492 -12.76 8.57 -6.71
C LYS A 492 -13.40 9.68 -5.89
N THR A 493 -14.69 9.60 -5.58
CA THR A 493 -15.39 10.64 -4.80
C THR A 493 -14.79 10.79 -3.39
N ILE A 494 -14.42 9.68 -2.76
CA ILE A 494 -13.71 9.70 -1.48
C ILE A 494 -12.36 10.42 -1.61
N GLY A 495 -11.58 10.09 -2.62
CA GLY A 495 -10.32 10.78 -2.88
C GLY A 495 -10.48 12.26 -3.20
N ASP A 496 -11.53 12.63 -3.96
CA ASP A 496 -11.88 14.02 -4.25
C ASP A 496 -12.15 14.80 -2.96
N ARG A 497 -12.94 14.23 -2.02
CA ARG A 497 -13.27 14.85 -0.73
C ARG A 497 -12.12 14.91 0.25
N MET A 498 -11.19 13.94 0.18
CA MET A 498 -9.91 13.97 0.90
C MET A 498 -8.89 14.90 0.26
N ASP A 499 -9.19 15.50 -0.88
CA ASP A 499 -8.26 16.28 -1.70
C ASP A 499 -6.96 15.50 -2.00
N LEU A 500 -7.10 14.18 -2.29
CA LEU A 500 -5.96 13.33 -2.63
C LEU A 500 -5.37 13.72 -3.98
N SER A 501 -4.06 13.55 -4.11
CA SER A 501 -3.33 13.88 -5.32
C SER A 501 -2.06 13.02 -5.47
N THR A 502 -1.31 13.23 -6.54
CA THR A 502 -0.01 12.59 -6.75
C THR A 502 1.02 12.88 -5.65
N ALA A 503 0.78 13.92 -4.84
CA ALA A 503 1.63 14.27 -3.71
C ALA A 503 1.39 13.41 -2.47
N ASP A 504 0.32 12.62 -2.43
CA ASP A 504 -0.09 11.90 -1.24
C ASP A 504 0.51 10.49 -1.15
N ARG A 505 0.75 10.10 0.09
CA ARG A 505 1.22 8.77 0.48
C ARG A 505 0.29 8.21 1.54
N MET A 506 -0.47 7.18 1.17
CA MET A 506 -1.48 6.58 2.05
C MET A 506 -0.97 5.28 2.66
N MET A 507 -0.88 5.23 3.98
CA MET A 507 -0.71 3.97 4.69
C MET A 507 -2.01 3.18 4.69
N ILE A 508 -1.95 1.90 4.27
CA ILE A 508 -3.09 0.98 4.38
C ILE A 508 -2.84 0.00 5.52
N GLN A 509 -3.54 0.22 6.62
CA GLN A 509 -3.51 -0.63 7.81
C GLN A 509 -4.82 -1.39 8.04
N VAL A 510 -5.90 -0.97 7.37
CA VAL A 510 -7.19 -1.63 7.39
C VAL A 510 -7.22 -2.81 6.41
N PRO A 511 -8.01 -3.87 6.67
CA PRO A 511 -8.03 -5.05 5.81
C PRO A 511 -8.53 -4.75 4.40
N MET A 512 -7.79 -5.18 3.37
CA MET A 512 -8.19 -5.03 1.96
C MET A 512 -9.34 -5.94 1.55
N PHE A 513 -9.61 -7.02 2.29
CA PHE A 513 -10.78 -7.86 2.04
C PHE A 513 -12.11 -7.17 2.40
N HIS A 514 -12.04 -6.00 3.03
CA HIS A 514 -13.18 -5.15 3.36
C HIS A 514 -13.14 -3.87 2.53
N CYS A 515 -14.31 -3.30 2.20
CA CYS A 515 -14.40 -2.07 1.41
C CYS A 515 -13.64 -0.89 2.04
N PHE A 516 -13.41 -0.88 3.34
CA PHE A 516 -12.58 0.14 3.99
C PHE A 516 -11.14 0.15 3.46
N GLY A 517 -10.50 -1.00 3.32
CA GLY A 517 -9.16 -1.11 2.72
C GLY A 517 -9.20 -0.99 1.19
N MET A 518 -10.13 -1.71 0.55
CA MET A 518 -10.18 -1.82 -0.89
C MET A 518 -10.68 -0.53 -1.57
N VAL A 519 -11.75 0.08 -1.08
CA VAL A 519 -12.36 1.26 -1.72
C VAL A 519 -11.85 2.55 -1.11
N LEU A 520 -12.03 2.73 0.23
CA LEU A 520 -11.69 3.97 0.90
C LEU A 520 -10.18 4.25 0.89
N SER A 521 -9.35 3.21 0.80
CA SER A 521 -7.90 3.39 0.79
C SER A 521 -7.29 3.10 -0.58
N MET A 522 -7.35 1.86 -1.08
CA MET A 522 -6.68 1.50 -2.33
C MET A 522 -7.26 2.23 -3.53
N THR A 523 -8.58 2.14 -3.75
CA THR A 523 -9.19 2.73 -4.95
C THR A 523 -9.15 4.25 -4.92
N SER A 524 -9.39 4.89 -3.76
CA SER A 524 -9.32 6.34 -3.64
C SER A 524 -7.94 6.90 -3.99
N MET A 525 -6.88 6.26 -3.53
CA MET A 525 -5.51 6.68 -3.85
C MET A 525 -5.13 6.38 -5.30
N MET A 526 -5.47 5.18 -5.79
CA MET A 526 -5.14 4.78 -7.18
C MET A 526 -5.82 5.66 -8.22
N THR A 527 -7.04 6.16 -7.96
CA THR A 527 -7.72 7.11 -8.84
C THR A 527 -7.07 8.50 -8.84
N HIS A 528 -6.23 8.83 -7.87
CA HIS A 528 -5.57 10.13 -7.72
C HIS A 528 -4.06 10.10 -8.00
N GLY A 529 -3.52 8.95 -8.41
CA GLY A 529 -2.12 8.83 -8.80
C GLY A 529 -1.12 8.93 -7.64
N GLY A 530 -1.58 8.81 -6.39
CA GLY A 530 -0.71 8.83 -5.23
C GLY A 530 -0.05 7.50 -4.94
N THR A 531 0.70 7.41 -3.85
CA THR A 531 1.44 6.22 -3.44
C THR A 531 0.74 5.50 -2.29
N LEU A 532 0.59 4.19 -2.43
CA LEU A 532 0.08 3.30 -1.40
C LEU A 532 1.22 2.65 -0.62
N CYS A 533 1.15 2.69 0.71
CA CYS A 533 2.10 2.06 1.63
C CYS A 533 1.35 1.02 2.50
N PRO A 534 1.05 -0.18 1.96
CA PRO A 534 0.34 -1.20 2.71
C PRO A 534 1.22 -1.83 3.78
N ILE A 535 0.60 -2.16 4.92
CA ILE A 535 1.17 -3.08 5.92
C ILE A 535 0.31 -4.34 6.00
N PRO A 536 0.87 -5.52 6.31
CA PRO A 536 0.16 -6.80 6.22
C PRO A 536 -1.11 -6.85 7.07
N TYR A 537 -1.04 -6.26 8.24
CA TYR A 537 -2.14 -6.13 9.21
C TYR A 537 -1.83 -5.00 10.17
N PHE A 538 -2.86 -4.47 10.81
CA PHE A 538 -2.71 -3.43 11.81
C PHE A 538 -1.88 -3.88 13.02
N SER A 539 -0.87 -3.09 13.33
CA SER A 539 -0.11 -3.13 14.57
C SER A 539 0.31 -1.69 14.90
N PRO A 540 0.05 -1.17 16.10
CA PRO A 540 0.43 0.20 16.44
C PRO A 540 1.92 0.48 16.18
N LYS A 541 2.80 -0.48 16.50
CA LYS A 541 4.23 -0.37 16.25
C LYS A 541 4.56 -0.24 14.76
N SER A 542 4.01 -1.12 13.93
CA SER A 542 4.27 -1.10 12.48
C SER A 542 3.66 0.13 11.81
N SER A 543 2.49 0.57 12.27
CA SER A 543 1.83 1.77 11.75
C SER A 543 2.64 3.04 12.07
N LEU A 544 3.11 3.21 13.30
CA LEU A 544 3.93 4.36 13.69
C LEU A 544 5.29 4.35 12.98
N ALA A 545 5.92 3.18 12.82
CA ALA A 545 7.14 3.05 12.03
C ALA A 545 6.90 3.46 10.57
N CYS A 546 5.82 2.96 9.94
CA CYS A 546 5.45 3.33 8.57
C CYS A 546 5.23 4.84 8.39
N VAL A 547 4.63 5.53 9.39
CA VAL A 547 4.48 6.98 9.35
C VAL A 547 5.82 7.68 9.23
N ASN A 548 6.82 7.28 10.02
CA ASN A 548 8.17 7.85 9.97
C ASN A 548 8.91 7.51 8.67
N ASP A 549 8.98 6.20 8.35
CA ASP A 549 9.84 5.69 7.29
C ASP A 549 9.34 6.12 5.91
N GLU A 550 8.01 6.20 5.74
CA GLU A 550 7.39 6.49 4.46
C GLU A 550 6.84 7.92 4.35
N ARG A 551 7.01 8.77 5.36
CA ARG A 551 6.50 10.15 5.36
C ARG A 551 5.02 10.20 4.96
N ILE A 552 4.21 9.41 5.65
CA ILE A 552 2.79 9.23 5.35
C ILE A 552 2.03 10.54 5.46
N THR A 553 1.22 10.87 4.46
CA THR A 553 0.38 12.07 4.43
C THR A 553 -1.05 11.80 4.88
N CYS A 554 -1.50 10.55 4.76
CA CYS A 554 -2.84 10.15 5.14
C CYS A 554 -2.92 8.66 5.49
N PHE A 555 -3.85 8.32 6.37
CA PHE A 555 -4.27 6.94 6.59
C PHE A 555 -5.72 6.89 7.07
N ASN A 556 -6.35 5.74 6.84
CA ASN A 556 -7.71 5.46 7.25
C ASN A 556 -7.72 4.42 8.37
N GLY A 557 -8.66 4.54 9.31
CA GLY A 557 -8.76 3.61 10.43
C GLY A 557 -10.09 3.65 11.15
N VAL A 558 -10.34 2.60 11.92
CA VAL A 558 -11.44 2.57 12.89
C VAL A 558 -10.99 3.22 14.20
N PRO A 559 -11.90 3.75 15.04
CA PRO A 559 -11.54 4.44 16.29
C PRO A 559 -10.55 3.67 17.19
N THR A 560 -10.72 2.35 17.29
CA THR A 560 -9.84 1.50 18.10
C THR A 560 -8.39 1.47 17.63
N MET A 561 -8.14 1.64 16.33
CA MET A 561 -6.78 1.75 15.78
C MET A 561 -6.10 3.04 16.24
N PHE A 562 -6.80 4.17 16.18
CA PHE A 562 -6.31 5.46 16.66
C PHE A 562 -5.98 5.40 18.15
N ILE A 563 -6.89 4.86 18.96
CA ILE A 563 -6.68 4.68 20.42
C ILE A 563 -5.45 3.82 20.68
N ALA A 564 -5.28 2.72 19.95
CA ALA A 564 -4.12 1.85 20.09
C ALA A 564 -2.80 2.53 19.73
N MET A 565 -2.79 3.37 18.68
CA MET A 565 -1.62 4.16 18.29
C MET A 565 -1.30 5.23 19.33
N PHE A 566 -2.28 5.97 19.85
CA PHE A 566 -2.10 6.96 20.90
C PHE A 566 -1.49 6.39 22.19
N ASN A 567 -1.85 5.16 22.53
CA ASN A 567 -1.39 4.49 23.75
C ASN A 567 -0.04 3.78 23.58
N HIS A 568 0.54 3.78 22.35
CA HIS A 568 1.81 3.09 22.11
C HIS A 568 3.02 3.96 22.52
N PRO A 569 4.06 3.39 23.16
CA PRO A 569 5.24 4.15 23.60
C PRO A 569 5.98 4.91 22.48
N ASP A 570 5.92 4.41 21.25
CA ASP A 570 6.58 5.04 20.11
C ASP A 570 5.78 6.22 19.54
N PHE A 571 4.55 6.46 20.01
CA PHE A 571 3.74 7.59 19.54
C PHE A 571 4.47 8.93 19.74
N ALA A 572 5.04 9.15 20.91
CA ALA A 572 5.77 10.38 21.22
C ALA A 572 7.07 10.61 20.41
N LYS A 573 7.54 9.55 19.71
CA LYS A 573 8.75 9.60 18.86
C LYS A 573 8.40 9.70 17.38
N THR A 574 7.12 9.62 17.02
CA THR A 574 6.67 9.60 15.64
C THR A 574 6.56 11.01 15.08
N ASP A 575 7.15 11.23 13.90
CA ASP A 575 7.05 12.51 13.19
C ASP A 575 5.79 12.54 12.32
N PHE A 576 4.75 13.21 12.79
CA PHE A 576 3.51 13.44 12.06
C PHE A 576 3.54 14.70 11.18
N SER A 577 4.70 15.33 10.96
CA SER A 577 4.76 16.62 10.24
C SER A 577 4.28 16.55 8.79
N TYR A 578 4.31 15.37 8.16
CA TYR A 578 3.80 15.14 6.80
C TYR A 578 2.32 14.76 6.76
N MET A 579 1.78 14.29 7.88
CA MET A 579 0.37 13.91 7.98
C MET A 579 -0.54 15.13 7.78
N ARG A 580 -1.67 14.93 7.09
CA ARG A 580 -2.66 15.99 6.89
C ARG A 580 -4.10 15.51 7.04
N THR A 581 -4.45 14.35 6.50
CA THR A 581 -5.83 13.86 6.40
C THR A 581 -5.95 12.38 6.68
N GLY A 582 -7.15 11.91 6.75
CA GLY A 582 -7.54 10.51 6.86
C GLY A 582 -9.00 10.37 7.21
N ILE A 583 -9.48 9.14 7.14
CA ILE A 583 -10.86 8.80 7.47
C ILE A 583 -10.89 8.04 8.79
N MET A 584 -11.71 8.50 9.73
CA MET A 584 -12.14 7.71 10.87
C MET A 584 -13.59 7.26 10.62
N ALA A 585 -13.82 5.95 10.49
CA ALA A 585 -15.12 5.39 10.14
C ALA A 585 -15.26 3.92 10.58
N GLY A 586 -16.35 3.27 10.16
CA GLY A 586 -16.60 1.84 10.42
C GLY A 586 -17.19 1.53 11.81
N ALA A 587 -17.26 2.52 12.67
CA ALA A 587 -17.92 2.49 13.97
C ALA A 587 -18.39 3.89 14.35
N ASN A 588 -18.96 4.07 15.54
CA ASN A 588 -19.17 5.41 16.08
C ASN A 588 -17.81 6.10 16.29
N CYS A 589 -17.63 7.28 15.70
CA CYS A 589 -16.40 8.06 15.75
C CYS A 589 -16.58 9.20 16.77
N PRO A 590 -16.03 9.07 17.99
CA PRO A 590 -16.16 10.13 18.99
C PRO A 590 -15.49 11.43 18.50
N ALA A 591 -16.21 12.54 18.59
CA ALA A 591 -15.71 13.84 18.15
C ALA A 591 -14.39 14.22 18.84
N ASP A 592 -14.27 13.96 20.13
CA ASP A 592 -13.05 14.23 20.89
C ASP A 592 -11.84 13.41 20.39
N LEU A 593 -12.06 12.16 19.99
CA LEU A 593 -11.01 11.32 19.41
C LEU A 593 -10.56 11.85 18.04
N MET A 594 -11.50 12.32 17.22
CA MET A 594 -11.18 12.93 15.94
C MET A 594 -10.43 14.25 16.11
N ARG A 595 -10.85 15.10 17.06
CA ARG A 595 -10.13 16.34 17.41
C ARG A 595 -8.72 16.04 17.91
N ARG A 596 -8.58 15.02 18.75
CA ARG A 596 -7.29 14.56 19.22
C ARG A 596 -6.38 14.10 18.07
N ALA A 597 -6.90 13.37 17.08
CA ALA A 597 -6.15 12.99 15.89
C ALA A 597 -5.75 14.21 15.03
N ALA A 598 -6.64 15.19 14.92
CA ALA A 598 -6.33 16.45 14.25
C ALA A 598 -5.17 17.20 14.93
N ASP A 599 -5.11 17.20 16.25
CA ASP A 599 -4.12 17.97 17.01
C ASP A 599 -2.80 17.21 17.22
N GLU A 600 -2.85 15.95 17.67
CA GLU A 600 -1.66 15.20 18.06
C GLU A 600 -1.03 14.41 16.90
N MET A 601 -1.82 14.01 15.87
CA MET A 601 -1.32 13.34 14.65
C MET A 601 -1.23 14.29 13.46
N ASN A 602 -1.41 15.60 13.64
CA ASN A 602 -1.44 16.61 12.57
C ASN A 602 -2.46 16.33 11.45
N MET A 603 -3.50 15.53 11.72
CA MET A 603 -4.57 15.22 10.77
C MET A 603 -5.61 16.35 10.73
N LYS A 604 -5.17 17.57 10.42
CA LYS A 604 -6.01 18.77 10.45
C LYS A 604 -7.24 18.68 9.54
N GLU A 605 -7.21 17.79 8.60
CA GLU A 605 -8.23 17.52 7.60
C GLU A 605 -8.88 16.15 7.79
N ILE A 606 -8.90 15.63 9.03
CA ILE A 606 -9.57 14.36 9.34
C ILE A 606 -11.08 14.49 9.06
N ILE A 607 -11.66 13.45 8.46
CA ILE A 607 -13.09 13.40 8.09
C ILE A 607 -13.71 12.05 8.44
N SER A 608 -15.04 12.02 8.43
CA SER A 608 -15.81 10.80 8.56
C SER A 608 -16.57 10.49 7.27
N VAL A 609 -16.84 9.23 7.01
CA VAL A 609 -17.64 8.73 5.90
C VAL A 609 -18.68 7.76 6.44
N TYR A 610 -19.90 7.84 5.92
CA TYR A 610 -20.96 6.91 6.26
C TYR A 610 -21.45 6.14 5.03
N GLY A 611 -21.78 4.90 5.28
CA GLY A 611 -22.36 3.97 4.32
C GLY A 611 -22.15 2.51 4.73
N GLN A 612 -22.40 1.61 3.81
CA GLN A 612 -22.31 0.15 4.02
C GLN A 612 -21.85 -0.55 2.74
N THR A 613 -21.46 -1.80 2.85
CA THR A 613 -20.92 -2.57 1.71
C THR A 613 -21.85 -2.54 0.51
N GLU A 614 -23.15 -2.59 0.74
CA GLU A 614 -24.24 -2.51 -0.25
C GLU A 614 -24.30 -1.17 -1.00
N ALA A 615 -23.58 -0.15 -0.47
CA ALA A 615 -23.45 1.16 -1.10
C ALA A 615 -21.99 1.48 -1.54
N SER A 616 -21.09 0.52 -1.62
CA SER A 616 -19.76 0.52 -2.27
C SER A 616 -18.59 1.33 -1.66
N PRO A 617 -18.46 1.71 -0.38
CA PRO A 617 -19.46 1.71 0.67
C PRO A 617 -20.08 3.09 0.95
N GLY A 618 -19.49 4.20 0.46
CA GLY A 618 -19.85 5.56 0.90
C GLY A 618 -21.14 6.08 0.27
N CYS A 619 -21.96 6.71 1.10
CA CYS A 619 -23.14 7.48 0.69
C CYS A 619 -22.96 8.96 0.99
N THR A 620 -22.46 9.27 2.20
CA THR A 620 -22.18 10.63 2.67
C THR A 620 -20.77 10.74 3.24
N MET A 621 -20.17 11.91 3.20
CA MET A 621 -18.84 12.18 3.72
C MET A 621 -18.65 13.68 3.93
N GLY A 622 -17.84 14.08 4.91
CA GLY A 622 -17.37 15.45 5.05
C GLY A 622 -16.35 15.83 3.98
N GLU A 623 -16.08 17.11 3.84
CA GLU A 623 -15.00 17.65 2.98
C GLU A 623 -13.86 18.23 3.83
N VAL A 624 -12.63 18.13 3.34
CA VAL A 624 -11.45 18.63 4.08
C VAL A 624 -11.47 20.14 4.33
N ASN A 625 -12.22 20.89 3.53
CA ASN A 625 -12.33 22.34 3.64
C ASN A 625 -13.44 22.81 4.59
N GLU A 626 -14.26 21.90 5.10
CA GLU A 626 -15.32 22.22 6.05
C GLU A 626 -14.73 22.52 7.43
N ASP A 627 -15.53 23.22 8.25
CA ASP A 627 -15.20 23.43 9.66
C ASP A 627 -15.03 22.10 10.39
N ILE A 628 -14.10 22.07 11.34
CA ILE A 628 -13.81 20.84 12.12
C ILE A 628 -15.06 20.32 12.84
N ASP A 629 -15.95 21.21 13.32
CA ASP A 629 -17.14 20.81 14.04
C ASP A 629 -18.11 20.05 13.13
N HIS A 630 -18.35 20.50 11.90
CA HIS A 630 -19.12 19.74 10.91
C HIS A 630 -18.52 18.37 10.63
N ARG A 631 -17.19 18.30 10.43
CA ARG A 631 -16.50 17.07 10.09
C ARG A 631 -16.49 16.00 11.19
N VAL A 632 -16.54 16.41 12.45
CA VAL A 632 -16.48 15.47 13.60
C VAL A 632 -17.86 15.19 14.20
N GLU A 633 -18.84 16.08 14.02
CA GLU A 633 -20.19 15.91 14.58
C GLU A 633 -21.20 15.32 13.60
N THR A 634 -20.84 15.26 12.31
CA THR A 634 -21.70 14.72 11.25
C THR A 634 -20.97 13.62 10.46
N VAL A 635 -21.70 12.88 9.64
CA VAL A 635 -21.14 11.97 8.66
C VAL A 635 -21.13 12.58 7.26
N GLY A 636 -21.18 13.92 7.20
CA GLY A 636 -21.08 14.71 5.99
C GLY A 636 -22.37 14.80 5.18
N SER A 637 -22.23 15.28 3.95
CA SER A 637 -23.27 15.47 2.94
C SER A 637 -23.25 14.35 1.89
N PRO A 638 -24.32 14.16 1.10
CA PRO A 638 -24.37 13.13 0.05
C PRO A 638 -23.25 13.27 -0.97
N PHE A 639 -22.80 12.13 -1.51
CA PHE A 639 -21.87 12.13 -2.64
C PHE A 639 -22.53 12.75 -3.89
N PRO A 640 -21.79 13.48 -4.73
CA PRO A 640 -22.25 13.90 -6.03
C PRO A 640 -22.78 12.70 -6.85
N GLY A 641 -24.03 12.77 -7.32
CA GLY A 641 -24.69 11.68 -8.03
C GLY A 641 -25.26 10.57 -7.13
N VAL A 642 -25.33 10.80 -5.82
CA VAL A 642 -26.03 9.95 -4.86
C VAL A 642 -27.13 10.77 -4.18
N GLU A 643 -28.34 10.27 -4.24
CA GLU A 643 -29.48 10.81 -3.54
C GLU A 643 -29.60 10.13 -2.18
N CYS A 644 -29.83 10.94 -1.12
CA CYS A 644 -30.02 10.44 0.24
C CYS A 644 -31.23 11.13 0.86
N LYS A 645 -32.01 10.39 1.62
CA LYS A 645 -33.11 10.93 2.41
C LYS A 645 -33.32 10.14 3.70
N VAL A 646 -34.07 10.69 4.61
CA VAL A 646 -34.52 10.06 5.86
C VAL A 646 -36.00 9.82 5.73
N ILE A 647 -36.45 8.61 5.97
CA ILE A 647 -37.86 8.22 5.85
C ILE A 647 -38.38 7.65 7.17
N ASP A 648 -39.68 7.78 7.38
CA ASP A 648 -40.38 7.03 8.40
C ASP A 648 -40.37 5.53 8.01
N PRO A 649 -39.84 4.63 8.87
CA PRO A 649 -39.72 3.21 8.54
C PRO A 649 -41.05 2.46 8.45
N GLU A 650 -42.16 3.02 8.95
CA GLU A 650 -43.48 2.40 8.89
C GLU A 650 -44.29 2.86 7.66
N THR A 651 -44.23 4.15 7.35
CA THR A 651 -45.01 4.74 6.26
C THR A 651 -44.25 4.87 4.95
N GLY A 652 -42.89 4.94 5.01
CA GLY A 652 -42.01 5.20 3.87
C GLY A 652 -42.00 6.67 3.43
N GLU A 653 -42.69 7.56 4.13
CA GLU A 653 -42.71 9.01 3.83
C GLU A 653 -41.40 9.67 4.24
N GLU A 654 -40.94 10.65 3.46
CA GLU A 654 -39.74 11.44 3.78
C GLU A 654 -40.02 12.34 4.98
N LEU A 655 -39.11 12.32 5.97
CA LEU A 655 -39.21 13.08 7.18
C LEU A 655 -38.58 14.48 7.03
N PRO A 656 -39.08 15.49 7.74
CA PRO A 656 -38.48 16.82 7.81
C PRO A 656 -37.06 16.78 8.42
N ASP A 657 -36.31 17.86 8.15
CA ASP A 657 -35.00 18.06 8.78
C ASP A 657 -35.13 18.09 10.32
N GLY A 658 -34.22 17.45 11.00
CA GLY A 658 -34.19 17.32 12.47
C GLY A 658 -34.94 16.12 13.01
N GLU A 659 -35.75 15.44 12.22
CA GLU A 659 -36.43 14.21 12.62
C GLU A 659 -35.56 12.95 12.30
N SER A 660 -35.65 11.96 13.16
CA SER A 660 -34.89 10.70 13.03
C SER A 660 -35.74 9.63 12.36
N GLY A 661 -35.20 8.99 11.33
CA GLY A 661 -35.83 7.90 10.60
C GLY A 661 -34.81 7.03 9.88
N GLU A 662 -35.28 6.10 9.05
CA GLU A 662 -34.39 5.24 8.27
C GLU A 662 -33.68 6.04 7.18
N PHE A 663 -32.36 5.87 7.11
CA PHE A 663 -31.57 6.41 6.01
C PHE A 663 -31.72 5.51 4.78
N VAL A 664 -32.06 6.11 3.64
CA VAL A 664 -32.11 5.43 2.34
C VAL A 664 -31.29 6.19 1.32
N ALA A 665 -30.65 5.46 0.39
CA ALA A 665 -29.78 6.03 -0.63
C ALA A 665 -30.06 5.44 -2.01
N ARG A 666 -29.87 6.27 -3.07
CA ARG A 666 -29.99 5.87 -4.46
C ARG A 666 -28.91 6.54 -5.30
N GLY A 667 -28.25 5.79 -6.18
CA GLY A 667 -27.22 6.35 -7.05
C GLY A 667 -26.28 5.30 -7.64
N PHE A 668 -25.19 5.81 -8.24
CA PHE A 668 -24.17 4.96 -8.87
C PHE A 668 -23.50 3.99 -7.89
N ASN A 669 -23.54 4.27 -6.60
CA ASN A 669 -22.87 3.52 -5.54
C ASN A 669 -23.64 2.28 -5.07
N ILE A 670 -24.91 2.13 -5.42
CA ILE A 670 -25.74 1.03 -4.92
C ILE A 670 -25.36 -0.28 -5.61
N MET A 671 -25.22 -1.35 -4.83
CA MET A 671 -24.90 -2.70 -5.30
C MET A 671 -25.86 -3.19 -6.38
N LYS A 672 -25.40 -4.14 -7.20
CA LYS A 672 -26.26 -4.82 -8.15
C LYS A 672 -27.27 -5.78 -7.49
N GLY A 673 -26.98 -6.20 -6.27
CA GLY A 673 -27.78 -7.09 -5.45
C GLY A 673 -26.94 -8.11 -4.70
N TYR A 674 -27.60 -9.03 -4.02
CA TYR A 674 -26.95 -10.16 -3.35
C TYR A 674 -26.89 -11.37 -4.29
N TYR A 675 -25.71 -11.96 -4.43
CA TYR A 675 -25.49 -13.11 -5.31
C TYR A 675 -26.36 -14.31 -4.90
N LYS A 676 -27.16 -14.85 -5.83
CA LYS A 676 -28.12 -15.93 -5.64
C LYS A 676 -29.21 -15.67 -4.58
N MET A 677 -29.46 -14.42 -4.20
CA MET A 677 -30.44 -14.08 -3.17
C MET A 677 -31.40 -12.97 -3.66
N PRO A 678 -32.26 -13.24 -4.65
CA PRO A 678 -33.15 -12.21 -5.22
C PRO A 678 -34.15 -11.65 -4.21
N GLU A 679 -34.68 -12.47 -3.31
CA GLU A 679 -35.61 -12.04 -2.27
C GLU A 679 -34.95 -11.09 -1.27
N ALA A 680 -33.71 -11.42 -0.81
CA ALA A 680 -32.97 -10.53 0.07
C ALA A 680 -32.58 -9.22 -0.65
N THR A 681 -32.33 -9.27 -1.95
CA THR A 681 -32.09 -8.08 -2.78
C THR A 681 -33.32 -7.19 -2.83
N ALA A 682 -34.50 -7.76 -3.09
CA ALA A 682 -35.76 -7.02 -3.14
C ALA A 682 -36.18 -6.44 -1.77
N GLN A 683 -35.74 -7.02 -0.68
CA GLN A 683 -35.92 -6.46 0.67
C GLN A 683 -34.95 -5.29 0.96
N ALA A 684 -33.77 -5.31 0.36
CA ALA A 684 -32.75 -4.28 0.59
C ALA A 684 -32.87 -3.10 -0.37
N ILE A 685 -33.33 -3.33 -1.61
CA ILE A 685 -33.48 -2.32 -2.65
C ILE A 685 -34.95 -2.36 -3.12
N ASP A 686 -35.66 -1.26 -2.93
CA ASP A 686 -37.05 -1.15 -3.31
C ASP A 686 -37.25 -1.02 -4.84
N ALA A 687 -38.51 -0.96 -5.28
CA ALA A 687 -38.87 -0.87 -6.69
C ALA A 687 -38.41 0.44 -7.37
N ASP A 688 -38.21 1.50 -6.59
CA ASP A 688 -37.73 2.82 -7.06
C ASP A 688 -36.21 2.93 -7.01
N GLY A 689 -35.51 1.87 -6.61
CA GLY A 689 -34.04 1.78 -6.54
C GLY A 689 -33.42 2.35 -5.28
N TRP A 690 -34.19 2.61 -4.23
CA TRP A 690 -33.67 3.03 -2.94
C TRP A 690 -33.13 1.85 -2.14
N LEU A 691 -31.90 1.97 -1.70
CA LEU A 691 -31.29 1.06 -0.75
C LEU A 691 -31.73 1.43 0.66
N HIS A 692 -32.40 0.52 1.34
CA HIS A 692 -32.77 0.61 2.75
C HIS A 692 -31.56 0.24 3.61
N SER A 693 -31.02 1.20 4.35
CA SER A 693 -29.78 0.96 5.10
C SER A 693 -30.02 0.17 6.39
N GLY A 694 -31.21 0.26 6.95
CA GLY A 694 -31.52 -0.22 8.30
C GLY A 694 -30.81 0.59 9.41
N ASP A 695 -30.19 1.73 9.06
CA ASP A 695 -29.60 2.66 10.01
C ASP A 695 -30.54 3.87 10.21
N ILE A 696 -30.62 4.35 11.44
CA ILE A 696 -31.41 5.53 11.80
C ILE A 696 -30.50 6.74 11.72
N CYS A 697 -30.92 7.72 10.94
CA CYS A 697 -30.23 8.99 10.74
C CYS A 697 -31.18 10.16 10.93
N CYS A 698 -30.60 11.33 11.13
CA CYS A 698 -31.26 12.62 11.12
C CYS A 698 -30.55 13.51 10.09
N ARG A 699 -31.32 14.21 9.22
CA ARG A 699 -30.77 15.23 8.33
C ARG A 699 -30.82 16.60 9.04
N THR A 700 -29.69 17.29 9.06
CA THR A 700 -29.63 18.65 9.62
C THR A 700 -30.17 19.67 8.64
N PRO A 701 -30.63 20.87 9.09
CA PRO A 701 -31.19 21.92 8.20
C PRO A 701 -30.23 22.43 7.11
N ASP A 702 -28.94 22.26 7.30
CA ASP A 702 -27.86 22.58 6.35
C ASP A 702 -27.47 21.41 5.45
N GLY A 703 -28.20 20.28 5.50
CA GLY A 703 -28.08 19.17 4.57
C GLY A 703 -27.06 18.09 4.93
N TYR A 704 -26.53 18.12 6.15
CA TYR A 704 -25.64 17.07 6.67
C TYR A 704 -26.44 15.95 7.34
N TYR A 705 -25.80 14.81 7.55
CA TYR A 705 -26.42 13.65 8.19
C TYR A 705 -25.73 13.32 9.51
N LYS A 706 -26.53 12.89 10.49
CA LYS A 706 -26.07 12.33 11.77
C LYS A 706 -26.65 10.94 11.92
N VAL A 707 -25.81 9.95 12.19
CA VAL A 707 -26.27 8.58 12.47
C VAL A 707 -26.64 8.50 13.95
N THR A 708 -27.89 8.21 14.24
CA THR A 708 -28.42 8.13 15.61
C THR A 708 -28.59 6.70 16.12
N GLY A 709 -28.54 5.68 15.24
CA GLY A 709 -28.64 4.30 15.65
C GLY A 709 -28.84 3.32 14.50
N ARG A 710 -29.30 2.12 14.87
CA ARG A 710 -29.75 1.10 13.92
C ARG A 710 -31.18 0.73 14.17
N LEU A 711 -31.95 0.56 13.12
CA LEU A 711 -33.35 0.15 13.21
C LEU A 711 -33.52 -1.16 14.02
N LYS A 712 -32.66 -2.14 13.78
CA LYS A 712 -32.65 -3.42 14.50
C LYS A 712 -32.10 -3.38 15.93
N ASP A 713 -31.34 -2.34 16.27
CA ASP A 713 -30.80 -2.12 17.60
C ASP A 713 -31.65 -1.15 18.42
N MET A 714 -32.65 -0.52 17.79
CA MET A 714 -33.65 0.31 18.43
C MET A 714 -34.41 -0.52 19.47
N ILE A 715 -34.58 0.04 20.64
CA ILE A 715 -35.23 -0.61 21.77
C ILE A 715 -36.65 -0.09 21.84
N ILE A 716 -37.63 -0.99 21.66
CA ILE A 716 -39.04 -0.63 21.71
C ILE A 716 -39.55 -0.87 23.14
N ARG A 717 -39.54 0.21 23.94
CA ARG A 717 -39.90 0.17 25.33
C ARG A 717 -41.31 0.73 25.56
N GLY A 718 -42.28 -0.15 25.73
CA GLY A 718 -43.66 0.28 26.03
C GLY A 718 -44.31 1.10 24.92
N GLY A 719 -43.89 0.90 23.67
CA GLY A 719 -44.37 1.67 22.52
C GLY A 719 -43.54 2.92 22.19
N GLU A 720 -42.52 3.21 22.98
CA GLU A 720 -41.56 4.29 22.69
C GLU A 720 -40.25 3.76 22.10
N ASN A 721 -39.78 4.40 21.03
CA ASN A 721 -38.56 4.06 20.36
C ASN A 721 -37.36 4.71 21.07
N LEU A 722 -36.48 3.90 21.65
CA LEU A 722 -35.26 4.37 22.31
C LEU A 722 -34.06 4.03 21.41
N TYR A 723 -33.24 5.04 21.19
CA TYR A 723 -32.03 4.90 20.38
C TYR A 723 -30.81 4.70 21.28
N PRO A 724 -30.19 3.50 21.26
CA PRO A 724 -29.04 3.19 22.11
C PRO A 724 -27.94 4.25 22.11
N ARG A 725 -27.66 4.83 20.94
CA ARG A 725 -26.60 5.81 20.76
C ARG A 725 -26.83 7.09 21.57
N GLU A 726 -28.04 7.58 21.63
CA GLU A 726 -28.38 8.77 22.44
C GLU A 726 -28.07 8.53 23.92
N ILE A 727 -28.36 7.33 24.40
CA ILE A 727 -28.09 6.92 25.77
C ILE A 727 -26.60 6.73 26.01
N GLU A 728 -25.90 6.11 25.04
CA GLU A 728 -24.44 5.92 25.06
C GLU A 728 -23.69 7.24 25.11
N GLU A 729 -24.02 8.18 24.23
CA GLU A 729 -23.41 9.53 24.19
C GLU A 729 -23.62 10.28 25.50
N PHE A 730 -24.79 10.15 26.11
CA PHE A 730 -25.03 10.75 27.42
C PHE A 730 -24.13 10.15 28.50
N TYR A 731 -24.06 8.81 28.61
CA TYR A 731 -23.25 8.18 29.64
C TYR A 731 -21.74 8.36 29.44
N LEU A 732 -21.27 8.59 28.22
CA LEU A 732 -19.87 8.99 27.94
C LEU A 732 -19.50 10.36 28.54
N THR A 733 -20.46 11.20 28.89
CA THR A 733 -20.18 12.45 29.60
C THR A 733 -19.84 12.25 31.09
N ASN A 734 -20.05 11.05 31.62
CA ASN A 734 -19.68 10.74 33.00
C ASN A 734 -18.14 10.51 33.09
N PRO A 735 -17.42 11.28 33.95
CA PRO A 735 -15.95 11.24 33.99
C PRO A 735 -15.36 9.89 34.38
N LYS A 736 -16.15 8.99 34.94
CA LYS A 736 -15.71 7.63 35.30
C LYS A 736 -15.84 6.65 34.16
N VAL A 737 -16.67 6.96 33.16
CA VAL A 737 -16.99 6.06 32.05
C VAL A 737 -16.00 6.25 30.90
N ARG A 738 -15.28 5.18 30.58
CA ARG A 738 -14.37 5.14 29.41
C ARG A 738 -15.10 4.82 28.11
N ASP A 739 -16.05 3.89 28.20
CA ASP A 739 -16.85 3.45 27.04
C ASP A 739 -18.16 2.81 27.52
N VAL A 740 -19.22 2.92 26.73
CA VAL A 740 -20.52 2.35 27.04
C VAL A 740 -21.24 1.91 25.78
N GLN A 741 -21.94 0.78 25.88
CA GLN A 741 -22.79 0.26 24.83
C GLN A 741 -24.13 -0.13 25.41
N VAL A 742 -25.23 0.21 24.71
CA VAL A 742 -26.59 -0.08 25.15
C VAL A 742 -27.26 -1.08 24.22
N VAL A 743 -27.92 -2.05 24.80
CA VAL A 743 -28.70 -3.10 24.08
C VAL A 743 -30.08 -3.27 24.73
N GLY A 744 -31.06 -3.63 23.89
CA GLY A 744 -32.37 -4.03 24.37
C GLY A 744 -32.35 -5.45 24.94
N VAL A 745 -33.01 -5.65 26.06
CA VAL A 745 -33.24 -6.98 26.66
C VAL A 745 -34.73 -7.19 26.87
N PRO A 746 -35.22 -8.43 26.80
CA PRO A 746 -36.64 -8.71 27.01
C PRO A 746 -37.16 -8.23 28.37
N ASP A 747 -38.37 -7.65 28.41
CA ASP A 747 -39.08 -7.24 29.60
C ASP A 747 -40.57 -7.60 29.50
N GLU A 748 -41.10 -8.25 30.55
CA GLU A 748 -42.52 -8.73 30.55
C GLU A 748 -43.54 -7.59 30.50
N ARG A 749 -43.18 -6.37 30.95
CA ARG A 749 -44.12 -5.26 31.04
C ARG A 749 -44.03 -4.33 29.84
N TYR A 750 -42.81 -4.06 29.37
CA TYR A 750 -42.53 -3.03 28.36
C TYR A 750 -42.13 -3.62 27.02
N GLY A 751 -42.09 -4.97 26.89
CA GLY A 751 -41.56 -5.64 25.70
C GLY A 751 -40.02 -5.71 25.73
N GLU A 752 -39.37 -4.55 25.79
CA GLU A 752 -37.93 -4.44 25.96
C GLU A 752 -37.55 -3.42 27.05
N GLU A 753 -36.38 -3.57 27.60
CA GLU A 753 -35.71 -2.65 28.52
C GLU A 753 -34.26 -2.41 28.11
N CYS A 754 -33.72 -1.25 28.48
CA CYS A 754 -32.32 -0.91 28.22
C CYS A 754 -31.38 -1.58 29.21
N CYS A 755 -30.33 -2.22 28.66
CA CYS A 755 -29.18 -2.74 29.40
C CYS A 755 -27.90 -2.04 28.89
N ALA A 756 -27.22 -1.31 29.80
CA ALA A 756 -25.95 -0.66 29.50
C ALA A 756 -24.77 -1.53 29.92
N TRP A 757 -23.84 -1.75 28.98
CA TRP A 757 -22.53 -2.34 29.25
C TRP A 757 -21.53 -1.21 29.40
N VAL A 758 -20.89 -1.11 30.57
CA VAL A 758 -20.04 0.03 30.93
C VAL A 758 -18.60 -0.42 31.15
N ILE A 759 -17.66 0.27 30.52
CA ILE A 759 -16.24 0.14 30.81
C ILE A 759 -15.79 1.43 31.53
N LEU A 760 -15.26 1.29 32.73
CA LEU A 760 -14.75 2.42 33.49
C LEU A 760 -13.30 2.76 33.15
N HIS A 761 -12.88 3.98 33.44
CA HIS A 761 -11.48 4.37 33.42
C HIS A 761 -10.67 3.54 34.42
N LYS A 762 -9.37 3.35 34.17
CA LYS A 762 -8.48 2.56 35.02
C LYS A 762 -8.38 3.18 36.42
N GLY A 763 -8.80 2.40 37.44
CA GLY A 763 -8.79 2.84 38.82
C GLY A 763 -10.11 3.44 39.32
N GLU A 764 -11.06 3.69 38.43
CA GLU A 764 -12.41 4.14 38.76
C GLU A 764 -13.30 2.96 39.21
N THR A 765 -14.26 3.26 40.06
CA THR A 765 -15.32 2.34 40.49
C THR A 765 -16.66 3.05 40.41
N ALA A 766 -17.66 2.34 39.98
CA ALA A 766 -19.05 2.79 39.96
C ALA A 766 -19.98 1.60 40.17
N ASP A 767 -21.18 1.84 40.61
CA ASP A 767 -22.24 0.82 40.73
C ASP A 767 -23.50 1.23 39.93
N GLU A 768 -24.45 0.31 39.87
CA GLU A 768 -25.69 0.52 39.12
C GLU A 768 -26.50 1.71 39.65
N THR A 769 -26.46 1.93 40.99
CA THR A 769 -27.19 3.01 41.66
C THR A 769 -26.66 4.36 41.24
N GLU A 770 -25.33 4.51 41.27
CA GLU A 770 -24.64 5.72 40.84
C GLU A 770 -24.95 6.06 39.38
N MET A 771 -24.91 5.04 38.49
CA MET A 771 -25.23 5.24 37.09
C MET A 771 -26.69 5.66 36.85
N LYS A 772 -27.62 5.04 37.59
CA LYS A 772 -29.04 5.42 37.54
C LYS A 772 -29.29 6.84 38.07
N GLU A 773 -28.64 7.21 39.18
CA GLU A 773 -28.74 8.58 39.72
C GLU A 773 -28.23 9.61 38.74
N PHE A 774 -27.08 9.32 38.09
CA PHE A 774 -26.51 10.19 37.05
C PHE A 774 -27.47 10.35 35.87
N GLY A 775 -28.11 9.26 35.39
CA GLY A 775 -29.08 9.28 34.33
C GLY A 775 -30.35 10.07 34.72
N ASN A 776 -30.93 9.74 35.91
CA ASN A 776 -32.17 10.38 36.34
C ASN A 776 -32.05 11.89 36.58
N ALA A 777 -30.85 12.38 36.84
CA ALA A 777 -30.59 13.81 37.01
C ALA A 777 -30.69 14.60 35.68
N SER A 778 -30.52 13.98 34.52
CA SER A 778 -30.24 14.70 33.29
C SER A 778 -31.01 14.25 32.04
N ILE A 779 -31.46 12.98 31.99
CA ILE A 779 -32.23 12.47 30.85
C ILE A 779 -33.61 11.95 31.28
N ALA A 780 -34.53 11.84 30.34
CA ALA A 780 -35.85 11.35 30.56
C ALA A 780 -35.83 9.93 31.18
N ARG A 781 -36.66 9.70 32.19
CA ARG A 781 -36.65 8.49 33.00
C ARG A 781 -36.77 7.19 32.20
N HIS A 782 -37.45 7.19 31.07
CA HIS A 782 -37.61 6.03 30.20
C HIS A 782 -36.35 5.69 29.41
N LYS A 783 -35.41 6.66 29.26
CA LYS A 783 -34.08 6.50 28.60
C LYS A 783 -33.00 6.01 29.56
N VAL A 784 -33.24 6.05 30.88
CA VAL A 784 -32.25 5.57 31.87
C VAL A 784 -32.24 4.05 31.83
N PRO A 785 -31.08 3.41 31.56
CA PRO A 785 -30.99 1.96 31.53
C PRO A 785 -31.45 1.33 32.83
N ARG A 786 -32.26 0.29 32.71
CA ARG A 786 -32.70 -0.50 33.84
C ARG A 786 -31.59 -1.34 34.45
N TYR A 787 -30.68 -1.84 33.57
CA TYR A 787 -29.60 -2.74 33.92
C TYR A 787 -28.26 -2.15 33.53
N PHE A 788 -27.24 -2.32 34.39
CA PHE A 788 -25.87 -1.92 34.12
C PHE A 788 -24.93 -3.11 34.35
N LEU A 789 -24.16 -3.49 33.32
CA LEU A 789 -23.15 -4.54 33.36
C LEU A 789 -21.76 -3.90 33.21
N PHE A 790 -20.96 -3.96 34.27
CA PHE A 790 -19.59 -3.47 34.21
C PHE A 790 -18.66 -4.53 33.64
N VAL A 791 -17.90 -4.18 32.59
CA VAL A 791 -17.04 -5.11 31.84
C VAL A 791 -15.69 -4.50 31.57
N ASN A 792 -14.71 -5.32 31.20
CA ASN A 792 -13.39 -4.86 30.80
C ASN A 792 -13.25 -4.63 29.31
N GLU A 793 -14.05 -5.32 28.50
CA GLU A 793 -14.06 -5.26 27.04
C GLU A 793 -15.44 -5.63 26.48
N PHE A 794 -15.73 -5.18 25.27
CA PHE A 794 -16.93 -5.58 24.53
C PHE A 794 -16.62 -6.71 23.55
N PRO A 795 -17.58 -7.62 23.29
CA PRO A 795 -17.43 -8.60 22.22
C PRO A 795 -17.32 -7.91 20.85
N MET A 796 -16.23 -8.18 20.11
CA MET A 796 -15.94 -7.58 18.81
C MET A 796 -15.68 -8.66 17.76
N ASN A 797 -15.86 -8.28 16.48
CA ASN A 797 -15.43 -9.10 15.35
C ASN A 797 -13.97 -8.81 14.98
N ALA A 798 -13.43 -9.56 14.00
CA ALA A 798 -12.05 -9.40 13.52
C ALA A 798 -11.74 -8.01 12.93
N ALA A 799 -12.75 -7.27 12.49
CA ALA A 799 -12.62 -5.90 11.98
C ALA A 799 -12.75 -4.83 13.09
N GLY A 800 -12.85 -5.23 14.37
CA GLY A 800 -12.98 -4.32 15.50
C GLY A 800 -14.40 -3.77 15.72
N LYS A 801 -15.42 -4.34 15.06
CA LYS A 801 -16.81 -3.93 15.22
C LYS A 801 -17.44 -4.64 16.41
N ILE A 802 -18.13 -3.86 17.26
CA ILE A 802 -18.86 -4.37 18.43
C ILE A 802 -20.05 -5.23 17.98
N LEU A 803 -20.22 -6.37 18.65
CA LEU A 803 -21.23 -7.36 18.35
C LEU A 803 -22.41 -7.25 19.34
N LYS A 804 -23.30 -6.26 19.14
CA LYS A 804 -24.44 -5.97 20.04
C LYS A 804 -25.38 -7.19 20.22
N TYR A 805 -25.54 -8.04 19.19
CA TYR A 805 -26.34 -9.26 19.33
C TYR A 805 -25.78 -10.23 20.39
N LYS A 806 -24.43 -10.36 20.45
CA LYS A 806 -23.79 -11.16 21.50
C LYS A 806 -23.98 -10.54 22.88
N MET A 807 -23.89 -9.21 22.96
CA MET A 807 -24.13 -8.47 24.19
C MET A 807 -25.58 -8.67 24.66
N ARG A 808 -26.56 -8.64 23.73
CA ARG A 808 -27.96 -8.91 24.04
C ARG A 808 -28.14 -10.33 24.61
N ASP A 809 -27.63 -11.35 23.91
CA ASP A 809 -27.73 -12.75 24.33
C ASP A 809 -27.07 -12.97 25.70
N GLU A 810 -25.87 -12.42 25.89
CA GLU A 810 -25.11 -12.52 27.13
C GLU A 810 -25.76 -11.73 28.29
N SER A 811 -26.41 -10.60 27.98
CA SER A 811 -27.18 -9.84 28.97
C SER A 811 -28.37 -10.65 29.47
N VAL A 812 -29.11 -11.31 28.59
CA VAL A 812 -30.25 -12.16 28.95
C VAL A 812 -29.81 -13.29 29.89
N GLU A 813 -28.67 -13.92 29.58
CA GLU A 813 -28.11 -14.99 30.40
C GLU A 813 -27.63 -14.48 31.77
N ARG A 814 -26.81 -13.41 31.81
CA ARG A 814 -26.24 -12.83 33.04
C ARG A 814 -27.31 -12.29 34.02
N LEU A 815 -28.38 -11.72 33.46
CA LEU A 815 -29.47 -11.14 34.21
C LEU A 815 -30.58 -12.14 34.51
N GLY A 816 -30.49 -13.38 33.99
CA GLY A 816 -31.49 -14.43 34.24
C GLY A 816 -32.86 -14.07 33.66
N LEU A 817 -32.92 -13.31 32.54
CA LEU A 817 -34.17 -12.89 31.93
C LEU A 817 -34.76 -14.03 31.09
N LYS A 818 -36.08 -14.12 31.02
CA LYS A 818 -36.76 -15.06 30.12
C LYS A 818 -36.77 -14.48 28.72
N LYS A 819 -36.43 -15.32 27.72
CA LYS A 819 -36.54 -14.99 26.30
C LYS A 819 -37.99 -14.77 25.88
#